data_bc6578817d959c2c4063d35d70922cc3
#
_entry.id   bc6578817d959c2c4063d35d70922cc3
#
_cell.length_a   1.000
_cell.length_b   1.000
_cell.length_c   1.000
_cell.angle_alpha   90.00
_cell.angle_beta   90.00
_cell.angle_gamma   90.00
#
_symmetry.space_group_name_H-M   'P 1'
#
loop_
_entity.id
_entity.type
_entity.pdbx_description
1 polymer ?
#
loop_
_entity_poly.entity_id
_entity_poly.type
_entity_poly.pdbx_seq_one_letter_code
_entity_poly.pdbx_strand_id
1 'polypeptide(L)'
;MNLIKVVFFFLFIFATPLVQAQKPLFRHFSTDQGLSTSETYHVFQDSKGYIWISTTNGVSRFDGYTFQNFEEQDGLADNIIFETIEDYKGRIWFVGFNCKLSYYENGKIKPYAFNHAIEKLTESQMFSVKSSFYIDREDNVYLSIRYRGIIKITPKGNVTRIDKMPNNIADIFQRDNKLLVAQHHGAANKLNINIKNIRTYFIDDTLSKAKNLAVFAVSSSDHKSVFVACDHYLLKIYNYGYYEIRKMASRIIWLSRDRDKKIWVCSFNGGAIALNENNLMGPVLHSYLKDNSVSSVLQDKEGGYWFSTLDDGVFYLPPYSTFSYVYPADLPDNEALHVETGENEIFIGAGNGFLSVIKNKKIINYPIDTNLHSQITALSYDRSHKQLIIGSTYTPYIFKDGKISPLINNKRERNKKYEGAMLAIKSIVKESKDTHWLGSSTGLSLVNDIQNNVLLNSSRDRIKSSIRINTLYRYPDGSLLIGSSDGLWLYKNKKFKKADNVIPGLKDKILKIVGDSLGKNIWIATKGNGLYLKTKGRIYHITRNEGLINNSPCDLCVNKNELWVATSQGISCITILKTNSFQYAVHNYTVDDGLVSNQVFQIKAIGNKILVATNRGLTILDKSKFKSYNGTIPVYINRIRLMLRDTVLTDNASLPYTFNSISFSFVGISYQSISRIRYQYRLLGLEEEWHTTQNTEVSFPFLPPKKYEFQLRTINDNGRKTSITVIKKFNIRPPFWETAWFIIFGILFLLTAGFFFYRYRVNSIKSDNLIHQEINQYRQQALSKQMNPHFLFNSLNSIQFYIVKNDRVASSLYLSKFANLMRIILNNSQNHVITLNDELSALRLYLELESMRFKDRFEYTFDIDPLINQITTMVPPFIIQPFIENSIWHGLMNREGAGILNIKLILEENQLRCIVEDNGVGRQKAADMESKNQFGRPSKGISITETRLRLFDPKNVRSKPINYTDLYDQNGAAEGTRVEILIPILN
;
A
#
# COMPACT_ATOMS: atom_id res chain seq x y z
N MET A 1 -28.35 56.07 -18.49
CA MET A 1 -27.28 55.07 -18.61
C MET A 1 -26.59 54.72 -17.29
N ASN A 2 -26.71 55.51 -16.23
CA ASN A 2 -26.08 55.22 -14.92
C ASN A 2 -26.94 54.37 -13.99
N LEU A 3 -28.25 54.39 -14.11
CA LEU A 3 -29.16 53.60 -13.27
C LEU A 3 -29.14 52.08 -13.63
N ILE A 4 -28.96 51.74 -14.90
CA ILE A 4 -28.87 50.36 -15.40
C ILE A 4 -27.52 49.68 -14.96
N LYS A 5 -26.44 50.48 -14.87
CA LYS A 5 -25.16 49.98 -14.38
C LYS A 5 -25.20 49.69 -12.86
N VAL A 6 -25.94 50.44 -12.08
CA VAL A 6 -26.11 50.23 -10.64
C VAL A 6 -27.00 49.00 -10.38
N VAL A 7 -28.05 48.81 -11.14
CA VAL A 7 -28.92 47.60 -11.05
C VAL A 7 -28.17 46.32 -11.50
N PHE A 8 -27.33 46.38 -12.53
CA PHE A 8 -26.47 45.27 -12.92
C PHE A 8 -25.37 44.97 -11.87
N PHE A 9 -24.85 46.01 -11.21
CA PHE A 9 -23.85 45.82 -10.14
C PHE A 9 -24.47 45.24 -8.90
N PHE A 10 -25.69 45.56 -8.54
CA PHE A 10 -26.46 44.97 -7.43
C PHE A 10 -26.95 43.53 -7.79
N LEU A 11 -27.30 43.22 -9.03
CA LEU A 11 -27.66 41.86 -9.45
C LEU A 11 -26.44 40.93 -9.47
N PHE A 12 -25.22 41.42 -9.67
CA PHE A 12 -24.00 40.64 -9.60
C PHE A 12 -23.54 40.34 -8.17
N ILE A 13 -23.96 41.16 -7.17
CA ILE A 13 -23.68 40.97 -5.75
C ILE A 13 -24.57 39.90 -5.15
N PHE A 14 -25.74 39.61 -5.71
CA PHE A 14 -26.67 38.57 -5.21
C PHE A 14 -26.55 37.22 -5.93
N ALA A 15 -25.73 37.09 -6.93
CA ALA A 15 -25.47 35.84 -7.67
C ALA A 15 -24.16 35.15 -7.23
N THR A 16 -23.81 35.25 -5.97
CA THR A 16 -22.83 34.31 -5.44
C THR A 16 -23.55 32.96 -5.31
N PRO A 17 -23.15 31.92 -6.03
CA PRO A 17 -23.71 30.59 -5.81
C PRO A 17 -23.47 30.27 -4.34
N LEU A 18 -24.54 29.86 -3.63
CA LEU A 18 -24.46 29.26 -2.31
C LEU A 18 -23.66 27.97 -2.45
N VAL A 19 -22.35 28.06 -2.47
CA VAL A 19 -21.44 26.91 -2.49
C VAL A 19 -21.66 26.18 -1.18
N GLN A 20 -22.28 25.06 -1.25
CA GLN A 20 -22.50 24.16 -0.13
C GLN A 20 -21.17 23.45 0.13
N ALA A 21 -20.29 24.16 0.84
CA ALA A 21 -18.95 23.69 1.15
C ALA A 21 -18.98 22.64 2.23
N GLN A 22 -19.04 21.38 1.89
CA GLN A 22 -18.66 20.20 2.68
C GLN A 22 -18.91 18.94 1.83
N LYS A 23 -17.91 18.46 1.09
CA LYS A 23 -18.02 17.22 0.36
C LYS A 23 -17.33 16.11 1.16
N PRO A 24 -17.97 14.95 1.39
CA PRO A 24 -17.28 13.79 1.92
C PRO A 24 -16.23 13.31 0.92
N LEU A 25 -15.12 12.84 1.42
CA LEU A 25 -14.06 12.30 0.58
C LEU A 25 -14.36 10.85 0.24
N PHE A 26 -14.59 10.58 -1.04
CA PHE A 26 -14.73 9.24 -1.58
C PHE A 26 -13.38 8.69 -2.01
N ARG A 27 -13.15 7.37 -1.82
CA ARG A 27 -12.17 6.63 -2.60
C ARG A 27 -12.85 6.23 -3.89
N HIS A 28 -12.23 6.54 -5.01
CA HIS A 28 -12.73 6.24 -6.34
C HIS A 28 -11.96 5.07 -6.93
N PHE A 29 -12.68 4.10 -7.47
CA PHE A 29 -12.14 2.92 -8.13
C PHE A 29 -12.65 2.89 -9.56
N SER A 30 -11.74 3.02 -10.50
CA SER A 30 -11.98 2.96 -11.94
C SER A 30 -11.11 1.88 -12.58
N THR A 31 -11.05 1.86 -13.89
CA THR A 31 -10.15 0.97 -14.65
C THR A 31 -8.68 1.18 -14.31
N ASP A 32 -8.27 2.39 -13.93
CA ASP A 32 -6.90 2.71 -13.51
C ASP A 32 -6.48 1.96 -12.23
N GLN A 33 -7.44 1.61 -11.36
CA GLN A 33 -7.21 0.83 -10.16
C GLN A 33 -7.44 -0.67 -10.36
N GLY A 34 -7.75 -1.10 -11.61
CA GLY A 34 -7.90 -2.51 -11.97
C GLY A 34 -9.34 -3.02 -12.05
N LEU A 35 -10.35 -2.17 -11.96
CA LEU A 35 -11.74 -2.51 -12.25
C LEU A 35 -11.88 -2.88 -13.74
N SER A 36 -12.70 -3.87 -14.09
CA SER A 36 -12.84 -4.33 -15.48
C SER A 36 -13.37 -3.24 -16.42
N THR A 37 -14.30 -2.42 -15.95
CA THR A 37 -14.88 -1.28 -16.68
C THR A 37 -15.46 -0.25 -15.71
N SER A 38 -15.61 0.99 -16.14
CA SER A 38 -16.23 2.04 -15.34
C SER A 38 -17.76 2.01 -15.35
N GLU A 39 -18.39 1.25 -16.24
CA GLU A 39 -19.85 1.03 -16.22
C GLU A 39 -20.19 -0.12 -15.27
N THR A 40 -20.72 0.22 -14.08
CA THR A 40 -20.99 -0.74 -13.02
C THR A 40 -22.47 -0.74 -12.64
N TYR A 41 -23.04 -1.93 -12.43
CA TYR A 41 -24.47 -2.09 -12.20
C TYR A 41 -24.83 -2.39 -10.76
N HIS A 42 -24.08 -3.25 -10.08
CA HIS A 42 -24.40 -3.70 -8.74
C HIS A 42 -23.13 -3.90 -7.90
N VAL A 43 -23.19 -3.54 -6.64
CA VAL A 43 -22.14 -3.83 -5.66
C VAL A 43 -22.71 -4.69 -4.54
N PHE A 44 -22.01 -5.78 -4.22
CA PHE A 44 -22.42 -6.78 -3.26
C PHE A 44 -21.27 -7.22 -2.37
N GLN A 45 -21.52 -7.43 -1.06
CA GLN A 45 -20.52 -8.01 -0.15
C GLN A 45 -20.92 -9.42 0.22
N ASP A 46 -20.04 -10.38 -0.03
CA ASP A 46 -20.27 -11.79 0.31
C ASP A 46 -20.08 -12.06 1.81
N SER A 47 -20.43 -13.28 2.23
CA SER A 47 -20.29 -13.72 3.62
C SER A 47 -18.84 -13.72 4.10
N LYS A 48 -17.88 -13.92 3.20
CA LYS A 48 -16.44 -13.88 3.46
C LYS A 48 -15.90 -12.46 3.57
N GLY A 49 -16.63 -11.45 3.09
CA GLY A 49 -16.28 -10.05 3.16
C GLY A 49 -15.78 -9.45 1.85
N TYR A 50 -15.56 -10.23 0.78
CA TYR A 50 -15.19 -9.69 -0.53
C TYR A 50 -16.28 -8.80 -1.09
N ILE A 51 -15.87 -7.73 -1.78
CA ILE A 51 -16.79 -6.90 -2.57
C ILE A 51 -16.81 -7.41 -4.00
N TRP A 52 -18.01 -7.71 -4.49
CA TRP A 52 -18.28 -8.09 -5.86
C TRP A 52 -18.95 -6.95 -6.59
N ILE A 53 -18.47 -6.64 -7.79
CA ILE A 53 -18.96 -5.54 -8.62
C ILE A 53 -19.37 -6.13 -9.96
N SER A 54 -20.66 -6.02 -10.25
CA SER A 54 -21.25 -6.41 -11.54
C SER A 54 -21.01 -5.31 -12.55
N THR A 55 -20.55 -5.66 -13.74
CA THR A 55 -20.13 -4.68 -14.77
C THR A 55 -20.60 -5.06 -16.17
N THR A 56 -20.38 -4.20 -17.15
CA THR A 56 -20.58 -4.51 -18.57
C THR A 56 -19.54 -5.49 -19.14
N ASN A 57 -18.44 -5.71 -18.42
CA ASN A 57 -17.40 -6.65 -18.82
C ASN A 57 -17.10 -7.63 -17.68
N GLY A 58 -18.07 -8.51 -17.39
CA GLY A 58 -17.98 -9.52 -16.36
C GLY A 58 -18.20 -9.01 -14.96
N VAL A 59 -17.45 -9.59 -14.01
CA VAL A 59 -17.55 -9.32 -12.58
C VAL A 59 -16.16 -9.09 -12.01
N SER A 60 -16.01 -8.03 -11.23
CA SER A 60 -14.80 -7.73 -10.48
C SER A 60 -14.97 -8.08 -9.01
N ARG A 61 -14.04 -8.86 -8.43
CA ARG A 61 -13.98 -9.15 -7.00
C ARG A 61 -12.85 -8.36 -6.36
N PHE A 62 -13.15 -7.59 -5.34
CA PHE A 62 -12.19 -6.78 -4.61
C PHE A 62 -11.93 -7.36 -3.22
N ASP A 63 -10.67 -7.52 -2.86
CA ASP A 63 -10.23 -8.06 -1.57
C ASP A 63 -9.74 -6.99 -0.58
N GLY A 64 -9.78 -5.73 -0.99
CA GLY A 64 -9.23 -4.59 -0.28
C GLY A 64 -7.92 -4.08 -0.89
N TYR A 65 -7.19 -4.89 -1.65
CA TYR A 65 -5.91 -4.52 -2.25
C TYR A 65 -5.96 -4.53 -3.78
N THR A 66 -6.56 -5.57 -4.35
CA THR A 66 -6.56 -5.81 -5.79
C THR A 66 -7.91 -6.25 -6.29
N PHE A 67 -8.19 -5.93 -7.56
CA PHE A 67 -9.33 -6.48 -8.27
C PHE A 67 -8.93 -7.79 -8.97
N GLN A 68 -9.79 -8.79 -8.84
CA GLN A 68 -9.76 -9.99 -9.65
C GLN A 68 -10.98 -9.93 -10.58
N ASN A 69 -10.74 -9.85 -11.87
CA ASN A 69 -11.78 -9.78 -12.88
C ASN A 69 -12.08 -11.18 -13.42
N PHE A 70 -13.35 -11.43 -13.68
CA PHE A 70 -13.84 -12.68 -14.25
C PHE A 70 -14.72 -12.37 -15.46
N GLU A 71 -14.48 -13.09 -16.56
CA GLU A 71 -15.14 -12.93 -17.85
C GLU A 71 -15.71 -14.28 -18.35
N GLU A 72 -16.28 -14.32 -19.56
CA GLU A 72 -16.78 -15.57 -20.13
C GLU A 72 -15.74 -16.68 -20.19
N GLN A 73 -14.49 -16.36 -20.47
CA GLN A 73 -13.38 -17.34 -20.47
C GLN A 73 -13.15 -18.00 -19.12
N ASP A 74 -13.58 -17.37 -18.02
CA ASP A 74 -13.50 -17.91 -16.66
C ASP A 74 -14.75 -18.72 -16.27
N GLY A 75 -15.77 -18.81 -17.17
CA GLY A 75 -16.99 -19.57 -16.97
C GLY A 75 -18.25 -18.77 -16.73
N LEU A 76 -18.22 -17.44 -16.88
CA LEU A 76 -19.45 -16.65 -16.93
C LEU A 76 -20.28 -17.02 -18.16
N ALA A 77 -21.60 -17.03 -18.00
CA ALA A 77 -22.51 -17.31 -19.09
C ALA A 77 -22.91 -16.06 -19.91
N ASP A 78 -22.55 -14.87 -19.38
CA ASP A 78 -22.80 -13.57 -20.00
C ASP A 78 -21.74 -12.60 -19.47
N ASN A 79 -21.23 -11.68 -20.29
CA ASN A 79 -20.31 -10.65 -19.85
C ASN A 79 -21.02 -9.45 -19.19
N ILE A 80 -22.26 -9.17 -19.57
CA ILE A 80 -23.02 -8.08 -18.95
C ILE A 80 -23.74 -8.63 -17.74
N ILE A 81 -23.23 -8.34 -16.54
CA ILE A 81 -23.82 -8.83 -15.30
C ILE A 81 -24.56 -7.70 -14.59
N PHE A 82 -25.86 -7.86 -14.38
CA PHE A 82 -26.71 -6.86 -13.73
C PHE A 82 -26.74 -6.99 -12.22
N GLU A 83 -26.63 -8.21 -11.68
CA GLU A 83 -26.81 -8.45 -10.26
C GLU A 83 -25.93 -9.61 -9.77
N THR A 84 -25.43 -9.46 -8.55
CA THR A 84 -24.67 -10.49 -7.84
C THR A 84 -25.30 -10.74 -6.50
N ILE A 85 -25.55 -12.00 -6.15
CA ILE A 85 -26.22 -12.42 -4.91
C ILE A 85 -25.53 -13.66 -4.35
N GLU A 86 -25.48 -13.80 -3.04
CA GLU A 86 -25.01 -15.01 -2.34
C GLU A 86 -26.22 -15.86 -1.91
N ASP A 87 -26.17 -17.15 -2.19
CA ASP A 87 -27.19 -18.08 -1.73
C ASP A 87 -26.87 -18.66 -0.33
N TYR A 88 -27.79 -19.42 0.22
CA TYR A 88 -27.67 -20.02 1.53
C TYR A 88 -26.52 -21.07 1.66
N LYS A 89 -25.95 -21.54 0.54
CA LYS A 89 -24.79 -22.42 0.47
C LYS A 89 -23.48 -21.66 0.35
N GLY A 90 -23.52 -20.32 0.24
CA GLY A 90 -22.36 -19.47 0.03
C GLY A 90 -21.85 -19.47 -1.41
N ARG A 91 -22.69 -19.90 -2.39
CA ARG A 91 -22.40 -19.73 -3.80
C ARG A 91 -22.76 -18.29 -4.22
N ILE A 92 -21.88 -17.64 -4.97
CA ILE A 92 -22.13 -16.30 -5.48
C ILE A 92 -22.71 -16.41 -6.88
N TRP A 93 -23.96 -15.99 -7.03
CA TRP A 93 -24.68 -16.04 -8.30
C TRP A 93 -24.55 -14.74 -9.07
N PHE A 94 -24.45 -14.87 -10.37
CA PHE A 94 -24.36 -13.78 -11.34
C PHE A 94 -25.52 -13.85 -12.30
N VAL A 95 -26.28 -12.76 -12.39
CA VAL A 95 -27.44 -12.62 -13.26
C VAL A 95 -27.05 -11.81 -14.47
N GLY A 96 -26.95 -12.46 -15.61
CA GLY A 96 -26.57 -11.83 -16.87
C GLY A 96 -27.72 -11.03 -17.50
N PHE A 97 -27.37 -10.07 -18.36
CA PHE A 97 -28.33 -9.28 -19.14
C PHE A 97 -29.28 -10.17 -19.97
N ASN A 98 -28.76 -11.20 -20.61
CA ASN A 98 -29.53 -12.14 -21.43
C ASN A 98 -30.26 -13.23 -20.61
N CYS A 99 -30.51 -12.97 -19.32
CA CYS A 99 -31.14 -13.91 -18.39
C CYS A 99 -30.29 -15.16 -18.09
N LYS A 100 -29.06 -15.26 -18.58
CA LYS A 100 -28.17 -16.37 -18.31
C LYS A 100 -27.63 -16.26 -16.87
N LEU A 101 -27.50 -17.39 -16.22
CA LEU A 101 -27.04 -17.47 -14.84
C LEU A 101 -25.70 -18.19 -14.76
N SER A 102 -24.87 -17.73 -13.87
CA SER A 102 -23.61 -18.39 -13.49
C SER A 102 -23.44 -18.29 -11.98
N TYR A 103 -22.58 -19.13 -11.43
CA TYR A 103 -22.26 -19.02 -10.01
C TYR A 103 -20.80 -19.36 -9.73
N TYR A 104 -20.21 -18.66 -8.74
CA TYR A 104 -18.88 -18.92 -8.23
C TYR A 104 -18.96 -19.87 -7.04
N GLU A 105 -18.19 -20.95 -7.12
CA GLU A 105 -18.10 -21.99 -6.08
C GLU A 105 -16.70 -22.59 -6.05
N ASN A 106 -16.10 -22.71 -4.86
CA ASN A 106 -14.79 -23.33 -4.66
C ASN A 106 -13.68 -22.80 -5.58
N GLY A 107 -13.64 -21.48 -5.80
CA GLY A 107 -12.60 -20.83 -6.59
C GLY A 107 -12.84 -20.81 -8.10
N LYS A 108 -13.97 -21.34 -8.57
CA LYS A 108 -14.31 -21.42 -10.01
C LYS A 108 -15.69 -20.90 -10.29
N ILE A 109 -15.86 -20.26 -11.45
CA ILE A 109 -17.16 -19.90 -11.99
C ILE A 109 -17.68 -21.06 -12.84
N LYS A 110 -18.96 -21.35 -12.70
CA LYS A 110 -19.67 -22.38 -13.45
C LYS A 110 -20.95 -21.80 -14.05
N PRO A 111 -21.22 -22.00 -15.34
CA PRO A 111 -22.51 -21.66 -15.90
C PRO A 111 -23.61 -22.52 -15.26
N TYR A 112 -24.80 -21.93 -15.09
CA TYR A 112 -25.93 -22.68 -14.56
C TYR A 112 -26.41 -23.77 -15.54
N ALA A 113 -26.56 -24.98 -15.04
CA ALA A 113 -26.82 -26.14 -15.87
C ALA A 113 -28.13 -26.05 -16.74
N PHE A 114 -29.09 -25.23 -16.29
CA PHE A 114 -30.38 -25.08 -16.94
C PHE A 114 -30.53 -23.78 -17.75
N ASN A 115 -29.42 -23.10 -18.09
CA ASN A 115 -29.44 -21.91 -18.95
C ASN A 115 -30.14 -22.17 -20.28
N HIS A 116 -29.96 -23.36 -20.87
CA HIS A 116 -30.65 -23.74 -22.09
C HIS A 116 -32.20 -23.76 -21.98
N ALA A 117 -32.73 -24.12 -20.79
CA ALA A 117 -34.17 -24.06 -20.55
C ALA A 117 -34.67 -22.61 -20.44
N ILE A 118 -33.82 -21.70 -19.91
CA ILE A 118 -34.10 -20.27 -19.86
C ILE A 118 -34.11 -19.69 -21.29
N GLU A 119 -33.08 -19.99 -22.09
CA GLU A 119 -32.93 -19.53 -23.46
C GLU A 119 -34.15 -19.91 -24.34
N LYS A 120 -34.69 -21.12 -24.21
CA LYS A 120 -35.91 -21.54 -24.92
C LYS A 120 -37.14 -20.69 -24.62
N LEU A 121 -37.15 -20.04 -23.42
CA LEU A 121 -38.27 -19.19 -23.00
C LEU A 121 -38.06 -17.74 -23.37
N THR A 122 -36.83 -17.31 -23.58
CA THR A 122 -36.49 -15.89 -23.70
C THR A 122 -36.51 -15.38 -25.13
N GLU A 123 -36.50 -16.22 -26.21
CA GLU A 123 -36.38 -15.74 -27.59
C GLU A 123 -35.38 -14.56 -27.73
N SER A 124 -34.78 -14.33 -28.82
CA SER A 124 -33.54 -13.47 -28.98
C SER A 124 -33.64 -11.96 -28.61
N GLN A 125 -34.68 -11.50 -27.93
CA GLN A 125 -34.86 -10.06 -27.57
C GLN A 125 -35.28 -9.83 -26.12
N MET A 126 -35.09 -10.78 -25.21
CA MET A 126 -35.54 -10.65 -23.83
C MET A 126 -34.36 -10.52 -22.90
N PHE A 127 -34.43 -9.62 -21.92
CA PHE A 127 -33.38 -9.35 -20.96
C PHE A 127 -33.91 -9.40 -19.53
N SER A 128 -33.02 -9.69 -18.59
CA SER A 128 -33.31 -9.64 -17.17
C SER A 128 -33.42 -8.17 -16.69
N VAL A 129 -34.03 -7.99 -15.56
CA VAL A 129 -34.09 -6.70 -14.85
C VAL A 129 -33.31 -6.88 -13.57
N LYS A 130 -32.79 -5.79 -13.03
CA LYS A 130 -32.20 -5.81 -11.69
C LYS A 130 -33.24 -6.21 -10.65
N SER A 131 -32.79 -6.87 -9.55
CA SER A 131 -33.67 -7.41 -8.50
C SER A 131 -34.68 -8.45 -9.02
N SER A 132 -34.21 -9.25 -9.96
CA SER A 132 -35.07 -10.22 -10.67
C SER A 132 -34.83 -11.68 -10.27
N PHE A 133 -33.87 -11.91 -9.35
CA PHE A 133 -33.37 -13.26 -9.04
C PHE A 133 -33.53 -13.61 -7.57
N TYR A 134 -33.95 -14.84 -7.29
CA TYR A 134 -34.03 -15.43 -5.97
C TYR A 134 -33.79 -16.94 -6.03
N ILE A 135 -33.15 -17.49 -5.03
CA ILE A 135 -33.00 -18.94 -4.85
C ILE A 135 -33.46 -19.34 -3.44
N ASP A 136 -34.33 -20.35 -3.34
CA ASP A 136 -34.82 -20.83 -2.07
C ASP A 136 -33.94 -21.94 -1.45
N ARG A 137 -34.25 -22.35 -0.24
CA ARG A 137 -33.46 -23.40 0.47
C ARG A 137 -33.59 -24.80 -0.16
N GLU A 138 -34.50 -25.00 -1.07
CA GLU A 138 -34.71 -26.22 -1.84
C GLU A 138 -33.95 -26.19 -3.17
N ASP A 139 -33.11 -25.17 -3.41
CA ASP A 139 -32.39 -24.88 -4.66
C ASP A 139 -33.35 -24.58 -5.84
N ASN A 140 -34.59 -24.18 -5.60
CA ASN A 140 -35.41 -23.68 -6.69
C ASN A 140 -34.96 -22.26 -7.03
N VAL A 141 -34.70 -22.02 -8.30
CA VAL A 141 -34.34 -20.72 -8.86
C VAL A 141 -35.59 -20.00 -9.32
N TYR A 142 -35.77 -18.77 -8.92
CA TYR A 142 -36.83 -17.87 -9.35
C TYR A 142 -36.20 -16.72 -10.13
N LEU A 143 -36.68 -16.48 -11.35
CA LEU A 143 -36.17 -15.44 -12.23
C LEU A 143 -37.33 -14.66 -12.85
N SER A 144 -37.29 -13.34 -12.72
CA SER A 144 -38.22 -12.45 -13.41
C SER A 144 -37.64 -12.05 -14.77
N ILE A 145 -38.36 -12.39 -15.80
CA ILE A 145 -37.99 -12.12 -17.20
C ILE A 145 -38.94 -11.09 -17.78
N ARG A 146 -38.38 -10.02 -18.31
CA ARG A 146 -39.17 -8.95 -18.92
C ARG A 146 -40.10 -9.52 -20.00
N TYR A 147 -41.38 -9.14 -19.97
CA TYR A 147 -42.49 -9.61 -20.86
C TYR A 147 -42.88 -11.08 -20.72
N ARG A 148 -42.21 -11.89 -19.89
CA ARG A 148 -42.58 -13.31 -19.68
C ARG A 148 -43.01 -13.61 -18.25
N GLY A 149 -42.87 -12.69 -17.31
CA GLY A 149 -43.23 -12.87 -15.93
C GLY A 149 -42.17 -13.66 -15.13
N ILE A 150 -42.58 -14.30 -14.03
CA ILE A 150 -41.68 -15.00 -13.12
C ILE A 150 -41.72 -16.50 -13.43
N ILE A 151 -40.55 -17.07 -13.63
CA ILE A 151 -40.32 -18.51 -13.78
C ILE A 151 -39.73 -19.10 -12.52
N LYS A 152 -40.12 -20.32 -12.19
CA LYS A 152 -39.48 -21.17 -11.17
C LYS A 152 -38.81 -22.33 -11.91
N ILE A 153 -37.54 -22.57 -11.59
CA ILE A 153 -36.75 -23.69 -12.10
C ILE A 153 -36.37 -24.57 -10.89
N THR A 154 -36.83 -25.84 -10.94
CA THR A 154 -36.50 -26.80 -9.89
C THR A 154 -35.09 -27.36 -10.05
N PRO A 155 -34.47 -27.98 -9.01
CA PRO A 155 -33.19 -28.65 -9.13
C PRO A 155 -33.11 -29.76 -10.15
N LYS A 156 -34.27 -30.26 -10.59
CA LYS A 156 -34.40 -31.26 -11.68
C LYS A 156 -34.51 -30.62 -13.06
N GLY A 157 -34.51 -29.30 -13.16
CA GLY A 157 -34.62 -28.57 -14.42
C GLY A 157 -36.06 -28.35 -14.91
N ASN A 158 -37.07 -28.68 -14.12
CA ASN A 158 -38.48 -28.41 -14.52
C ASN A 158 -38.73 -26.91 -14.37
N VAL A 159 -39.16 -26.30 -15.48
CA VAL A 159 -39.50 -24.89 -15.55
C VAL A 159 -40.99 -24.72 -15.46
N THR A 160 -41.47 -23.91 -14.51
CA THR A 160 -42.87 -23.57 -14.34
C THR A 160 -43.00 -22.05 -14.26
N ARG A 161 -43.99 -21.52 -14.96
CA ARG A 161 -44.31 -20.10 -14.85
C ARG A 161 -45.25 -19.92 -13.66
N ILE A 162 -44.87 -19.02 -12.74
CA ILE A 162 -45.66 -18.76 -11.50
C ILE A 162 -46.69 -17.67 -11.76
N ASP A 163 -46.39 -16.74 -12.64
CA ASP A 163 -47.19 -15.54 -12.90
C ASP A 163 -47.97 -15.72 -14.23
N LYS A 164 -49.29 -15.50 -14.16
CA LYS A 164 -50.19 -15.60 -15.32
C LYS A 164 -50.27 -14.31 -16.14
N MET A 165 -49.56 -13.23 -15.74
CA MET A 165 -49.68 -11.91 -16.37
C MET A 165 -48.52 -11.65 -17.35
N PRO A 166 -48.75 -11.57 -18.65
CA PRO A 166 -47.68 -11.63 -19.66
C PRO A 166 -46.83 -10.37 -19.85
N ASN A 167 -47.18 -9.21 -19.34
CA ASN A 167 -46.53 -7.95 -19.73
C ASN A 167 -45.91 -7.17 -18.55
N ASN A 168 -45.54 -7.83 -17.45
CA ASN A 168 -45.13 -7.14 -16.23
C ASN A 168 -43.64 -7.27 -15.98
N ILE A 169 -43.06 -6.18 -15.51
CA ILE A 169 -41.73 -6.16 -14.90
C ILE A 169 -41.93 -6.33 -13.40
N ALA A 170 -41.37 -7.39 -12.85
CA ALA A 170 -41.51 -7.73 -11.45
C ALA A 170 -40.14 -7.67 -10.73
N ASP A 171 -40.15 -7.09 -9.57
CA ASP A 171 -39.08 -7.23 -8.56
C ASP A 171 -39.44 -8.41 -7.65
N ILE A 172 -38.43 -9.26 -7.39
CA ILE A 172 -38.55 -10.41 -6.48
C ILE A 172 -37.71 -10.12 -5.24
N PHE A 173 -38.33 -10.03 -4.09
CA PHE A 173 -37.65 -9.78 -2.85
C PHE A 173 -38.13 -10.67 -1.70
N GLN A 174 -37.28 -10.87 -0.70
CA GLN A 174 -37.60 -11.74 0.43
C GLN A 174 -38.05 -10.95 1.66
N ARG A 175 -39.04 -11.45 2.35
CA ARG A 175 -39.48 -10.96 3.67
C ARG A 175 -39.98 -12.14 4.52
N ASP A 176 -39.48 -12.27 5.76
CA ASP A 176 -39.90 -13.31 6.70
C ASP A 176 -39.91 -14.73 6.10
N ASN A 177 -38.86 -15.09 5.34
CA ASN A 177 -38.76 -16.35 4.57
C ASN A 177 -39.86 -16.53 3.52
N LYS A 178 -40.63 -15.49 3.16
CA LYS A 178 -41.62 -15.49 2.08
C LYS A 178 -41.10 -14.72 0.89
N LEU A 179 -41.34 -15.26 -0.29
CA LEU A 179 -41.09 -14.60 -1.55
C LEU A 179 -42.22 -13.61 -1.82
N LEU A 180 -41.85 -12.36 -2.04
CA LEU A 180 -42.72 -11.26 -2.39
C LEU A 180 -42.42 -10.78 -3.80
N VAL A 181 -43.45 -10.29 -4.48
CA VAL A 181 -43.33 -9.80 -5.86
C VAL A 181 -43.96 -8.42 -5.93
N ALA A 182 -43.19 -7.44 -6.41
CA ALA A 182 -43.71 -6.13 -6.80
C ALA A 182 -43.78 -6.03 -8.32
N GLN A 183 -44.96 -5.75 -8.86
CA GLN A 183 -45.17 -5.72 -10.33
C GLN A 183 -45.85 -4.42 -10.77
N HIS A 184 -45.44 -3.90 -11.91
CA HIS A 184 -46.09 -2.80 -12.59
C HIS A 184 -46.97 -3.35 -13.75
N HIS A 185 -48.25 -3.05 -13.73
CA HIS A 185 -49.24 -3.50 -14.74
C HIS A 185 -49.36 -2.44 -15.84
N GLY A 186 -48.63 -2.62 -16.96
CA GLY A 186 -48.54 -1.62 -18.03
C GLY A 186 -49.85 -1.28 -18.72
N ALA A 187 -50.81 -2.22 -18.86
CA ALA A 187 -52.08 -1.98 -19.53
C ALA A 187 -53.16 -1.25 -18.72
N ALA A 188 -53.06 -1.31 -17.40
CA ALA A 188 -54.04 -0.74 -16.46
C ALA A 188 -53.52 0.43 -15.66
N ASN A 189 -52.26 0.90 -15.94
CA ASN A 189 -51.56 1.95 -15.19
C ASN A 189 -51.61 1.74 -13.65
N LYS A 190 -51.53 0.47 -13.21
CA LYS A 190 -51.65 0.10 -11.81
C LYS A 190 -50.41 -0.63 -11.33
N LEU A 191 -49.91 -0.28 -10.18
CA LEU A 191 -48.86 -1.00 -9.47
C LEU A 191 -49.53 -2.11 -8.64
N ASN A 192 -49.27 -3.37 -8.98
CA ASN A 192 -49.72 -4.51 -8.23
C ASN A 192 -48.59 -5.03 -7.33
N ILE A 193 -48.86 -5.10 -6.03
CA ILE A 193 -47.96 -5.76 -5.08
C ILE A 193 -48.70 -7.01 -4.64
N ASN A 194 -48.35 -8.13 -5.23
CA ASN A 194 -48.90 -9.42 -4.85
C ASN A 194 -48.02 -10.05 -3.79
N ILE A 195 -48.48 -9.94 -2.54
CA ILE A 195 -47.85 -10.61 -1.41
C ILE A 195 -48.75 -11.81 -1.16
N LYS A 196 -48.25 -13.04 -1.28
CA LYS A 196 -49.02 -14.27 -0.99
C LYS A 196 -49.67 -14.13 0.39
N ASN A 197 -51.04 -14.01 0.44
CA ASN A 197 -51.88 -13.74 1.61
C ASN A 197 -52.04 -12.26 2.04
N ILE A 198 -51.61 -11.29 1.24
CA ILE A 198 -51.92 -9.87 1.51
C ILE A 198 -52.65 -9.33 0.28
N ARG A 199 -53.72 -8.55 0.52
CA ARG A 199 -54.58 -7.99 -0.52
C ARG A 199 -53.77 -7.21 -1.57
N THR A 200 -54.12 -7.34 -2.81
CA THR A 200 -53.58 -6.57 -3.93
C THR A 200 -53.93 -5.10 -3.74
N TYR A 201 -52.96 -4.22 -3.75
CA TYR A 201 -53.19 -2.77 -3.66
C TYR A 201 -53.13 -2.17 -5.07
N PHE A 202 -54.17 -1.41 -5.40
CA PHE A 202 -54.23 -0.62 -6.60
C PHE A 202 -53.88 0.81 -6.22
N ILE A 203 -52.87 1.37 -6.88
CA ILE A 203 -52.44 2.75 -6.71
C ILE A 203 -52.94 3.58 -7.88
N ASP A 204 -53.57 4.67 -7.57
CA ASP A 204 -54.37 5.52 -8.41
C ASP A 204 -53.58 6.22 -9.55
N ASP A 205 -54.31 6.94 -10.42
CA ASP A 205 -53.94 7.60 -11.69
C ASP A 205 -52.62 8.42 -11.73
N THR A 206 -52.03 8.76 -10.62
CA THR A 206 -50.77 9.48 -10.54
C THR A 206 -49.60 8.73 -11.20
N LEU A 207 -49.65 7.40 -11.27
CA LEU A 207 -48.65 6.54 -11.93
C LEU A 207 -49.02 6.21 -13.38
N SER A 208 -50.11 6.72 -13.89
CA SER A 208 -50.64 6.44 -15.20
C SER A 208 -49.74 6.84 -16.38
N LYS A 209 -48.79 7.75 -16.16
CA LYS A 209 -47.79 8.20 -17.15
C LYS A 209 -46.52 7.35 -17.20
N ALA A 210 -46.30 6.44 -16.26
CA ALA A 210 -45.11 5.59 -16.18
C ALA A 210 -45.26 4.37 -17.14
N LYS A 211 -44.79 4.49 -18.35
CA LYS A 211 -44.84 3.40 -19.35
C LYS A 211 -43.60 2.50 -19.22
N ASN A 212 -43.80 1.19 -18.98
CA ASN A 212 -42.79 0.13 -19.09
C ASN A 212 -41.53 0.29 -18.23
N LEU A 213 -41.65 0.71 -16.94
CA LEU A 213 -40.52 0.98 -16.07
C LEU A 213 -40.25 -0.17 -15.09
N ALA A 214 -38.96 -0.34 -14.74
CA ALA A 214 -38.57 -1.26 -13.71
C ALA A 214 -39.12 -0.81 -12.34
N VAL A 215 -39.51 -1.78 -11.54
CA VAL A 215 -39.96 -1.62 -10.17
C VAL A 215 -38.87 -2.17 -9.25
N PHE A 216 -38.57 -1.46 -8.18
CA PHE A 216 -37.61 -1.90 -7.16
C PHE A 216 -38.31 -1.88 -5.81
N ALA A 217 -38.07 -2.92 -4.99
CA ALA A 217 -38.72 -3.02 -3.71
C ALA A 217 -37.78 -3.47 -2.60
N VAL A 218 -37.98 -2.91 -1.38
CA VAL A 218 -37.21 -3.31 -0.21
C VAL A 218 -38.13 -3.29 1.04
N SER A 219 -38.02 -4.29 1.90
CA SER A 219 -38.78 -4.35 3.14
C SER A 219 -38.19 -3.41 4.21
N SER A 220 -39.06 -2.83 5.05
CA SER A 220 -38.65 -2.12 6.26
C SER A 220 -37.97 -3.06 7.25
N SER A 221 -37.18 -2.49 8.18
CA SER A 221 -36.45 -3.26 9.20
C SER A 221 -37.37 -4.00 10.18
N ASP A 222 -38.54 -3.44 10.45
CA ASP A 222 -39.56 -4.00 11.32
C ASP A 222 -40.57 -4.89 10.59
N HIS A 223 -40.39 -5.10 9.28
CA HIS A 223 -41.27 -5.86 8.39
C HIS A 223 -42.74 -5.40 8.37
N LYS A 224 -43.04 -4.16 8.81
CA LYS A 224 -44.41 -3.61 8.83
C LYS A 224 -44.76 -2.85 7.54
N SER A 225 -43.79 -2.51 6.74
CA SER A 225 -43.96 -1.80 5.47
C SER A 225 -43.00 -2.28 4.40
N VAL A 226 -43.31 -1.94 3.16
CA VAL A 226 -42.45 -2.17 1.99
C VAL A 226 -42.28 -0.84 1.27
N PHE A 227 -41.06 -0.54 0.91
CA PHE A 227 -40.74 0.59 0.04
C PHE A 227 -40.69 0.10 -1.39
N VAL A 228 -41.36 0.80 -2.28
CA VAL A 228 -41.46 0.48 -3.71
C VAL A 228 -41.09 1.71 -4.51
N ALA A 229 -40.17 1.59 -5.44
CA ALA A 229 -39.83 2.63 -6.38
C ALA A 229 -40.34 2.27 -7.79
N CYS A 230 -40.93 3.25 -8.45
CA CYS A 230 -41.31 3.19 -9.81
C CYS A 230 -41.10 4.54 -10.47
N ASP A 231 -40.26 4.61 -11.50
CA ASP A 231 -39.88 5.86 -12.17
C ASP A 231 -39.38 6.94 -11.20
N HIS A 232 -40.13 8.03 -11.07
CA HIS A 232 -39.82 9.14 -10.16
C HIS A 232 -40.52 9.04 -8.81
N TYR A 233 -41.21 7.95 -8.54
CA TYR A 233 -42.03 7.84 -7.33
C TYR A 233 -41.46 6.77 -6.39
N LEU A 234 -41.35 7.15 -5.12
CA LEU A 234 -41.05 6.26 -4.02
C LEU A 234 -42.28 6.16 -3.11
N LEU A 235 -42.75 4.95 -2.93
CA LEU A 235 -43.91 4.62 -2.11
C LEU A 235 -43.45 3.86 -0.87
N LYS A 236 -44.06 4.14 0.27
CA LYS A 236 -44.00 3.32 1.49
C LYS A 236 -45.39 2.74 1.73
N ILE A 237 -45.53 1.42 1.62
CA ILE A 237 -46.76 0.71 1.72
C ILE A 237 -46.81 -0.08 3.00
N TYR A 238 -47.81 0.21 3.85
CA TYR A 238 -48.00 -0.43 5.13
C TYR A 238 -48.86 -1.71 4.99
N ASN A 239 -48.72 -2.64 5.92
CA ASN A 239 -49.45 -3.92 5.93
C ASN A 239 -50.99 -3.78 5.89
N TYR A 240 -51.50 -2.63 6.33
CA TYR A 240 -52.98 -2.35 6.40
C TYR A 240 -53.56 -1.64 5.17
N GLY A 241 -52.74 -1.46 4.10
CA GLY A 241 -53.23 -0.87 2.87
C GLY A 241 -53.02 0.65 2.74
N TYR A 242 -52.62 1.31 3.80
CA TYR A 242 -52.20 2.70 3.72
C TYR A 242 -50.85 2.85 3.06
N TYR A 243 -50.66 3.92 2.27
CA TYR A 243 -49.40 4.22 1.64
C TYR A 243 -49.08 5.72 1.71
N GLU A 244 -47.78 6.01 1.72
CA GLU A 244 -47.18 7.33 1.53
C GLU A 244 -46.45 7.35 0.19
N ILE A 245 -46.53 8.49 -0.53
CA ILE A 245 -45.89 8.66 -1.82
C ILE A 245 -44.99 9.90 -1.82
N ARG A 246 -43.75 9.74 -2.30
CA ARG A 246 -42.83 10.85 -2.48
C ARG A 246 -42.35 10.90 -3.91
N LYS A 247 -42.50 12.07 -4.57
CA LYS A 247 -41.94 12.31 -5.91
C LYS A 247 -40.48 12.72 -5.80
N MET A 248 -39.61 12.09 -6.58
CA MET A 248 -38.19 12.35 -6.68
C MET A 248 -37.90 13.24 -7.89
N ALA A 249 -36.79 14.00 -7.83
CA ALA A 249 -36.35 14.87 -8.92
C ALA A 249 -35.90 14.08 -10.15
N SER A 250 -35.19 12.99 -9.93
CA SER A 250 -34.65 12.13 -10.98
C SER A 250 -35.26 10.73 -10.94
N ARG A 251 -35.20 10.03 -12.08
CA ARG A 251 -35.69 8.64 -12.22
C ARG A 251 -34.92 7.70 -11.30
N ILE A 252 -35.64 6.90 -10.54
CA ILE A 252 -35.06 5.92 -9.62
C ILE A 252 -34.64 4.68 -10.42
N ILE A 253 -33.43 4.20 -10.17
CA ILE A 253 -32.85 3.02 -10.82
C ILE A 253 -32.43 1.93 -9.84
N TRP A 254 -32.47 2.20 -8.52
CA TRP A 254 -32.23 1.21 -7.46
C TRP A 254 -32.75 1.67 -6.10
N LEU A 255 -33.11 0.70 -5.26
CA LEU A 255 -33.39 0.88 -3.84
C LEU A 255 -32.55 -0.08 -3.01
N SER A 256 -32.03 0.41 -1.89
CA SER A 256 -31.45 -0.44 -0.86
C SER A 256 -31.76 0.10 0.53
N ARG A 257 -31.65 -0.77 1.52
CA ARG A 257 -31.78 -0.42 2.94
C ARG A 257 -30.46 -0.73 3.64
N ASP A 258 -29.98 0.21 4.44
CA ASP A 258 -28.80 -0.01 5.27
C ASP A 258 -29.15 -0.55 6.67
N ARG A 259 -28.14 -0.88 7.45
CA ARG A 259 -28.28 -1.38 8.83
C ARG A 259 -28.73 -0.29 9.82
N ASP A 260 -28.52 0.98 9.45
CA ASP A 260 -28.90 2.15 10.24
C ASP A 260 -30.36 2.58 9.99
N LYS A 261 -31.15 1.74 9.32
CA LYS A 261 -32.57 1.99 8.97
C LYS A 261 -32.77 3.19 8.04
N LYS A 262 -31.82 3.40 7.12
CA LYS A 262 -31.98 4.39 6.05
C LYS A 262 -32.35 3.67 4.75
N ILE A 263 -33.24 4.31 4.00
CA ILE A 263 -33.58 3.88 2.63
C ILE A 263 -32.74 4.71 1.67
N TRP A 264 -31.91 4.04 0.90
CA TRP A 264 -31.11 4.64 -0.17
C TRP A 264 -31.87 4.57 -1.46
N VAL A 265 -32.03 5.73 -2.09
CA VAL A 265 -32.67 5.91 -3.40
C VAL A 265 -31.60 6.33 -4.37
N CYS A 266 -31.32 5.47 -5.34
CA CYS A 266 -30.33 5.68 -6.38
C CYS A 266 -31.02 6.12 -7.66
N SER A 267 -30.52 7.16 -8.29
CA SER A 267 -31.18 7.83 -9.41
C SER A 267 -30.28 8.01 -10.61
N PHE A 268 -30.89 8.01 -11.79
CA PHE A 268 -30.22 8.34 -13.04
C PHE A 268 -29.94 9.85 -13.08
N ASN A 269 -28.67 10.26 -13.27
CA ASN A 269 -28.21 11.66 -13.22
C ASN A 269 -28.73 12.44 -11.99
N GLY A 270 -28.81 11.78 -10.86
CA GLY A 270 -29.33 12.39 -9.63
C GLY A 270 -28.66 11.88 -8.37
N GLY A 271 -27.66 11.01 -8.51
CA GLY A 271 -26.90 10.44 -7.43
C GLY A 271 -27.68 9.49 -6.55
N ALA A 272 -27.28 9.42 -5.29
CA ALA A 272 -27.93 8.63 -4.26
C ALA A 272 -28.34 9.51 -3.08
N ILE A 273 -29.56 9.35 -2.59
CA ILE A 273 -30.05 10.00 -1.40
C ILE A 273 -30.45 9.00 -0.34
N ALA A 274 -30.25 9.35 0.91
CA ALA A 274 -30.71 8.58 2.07
C ALA A 274 -31.90 9.24 2.73
N LEU A 275 -32.93 8.46 3.01
CA LEU A 275 -34.14 8.86 3.71
C LEU A 275 -34.28 8.05 4.99
N ASN A 276 -34.99 8.61 5.97
CA ASN A 276 -35.34 7.88 7.19
C ASN A 276 -36.46 6.86 6.89
N GLU A 277 -36.21 5.58 7.21
CA GLU A 277 -37.18 4.51 7.04
C GLU A 277 -38.54 4.83 7.74
N ASN A 278 -38.53 5.50 8.89
CA ASN A 278 -39.73 5.79 9.66
C ASN A 278 -40.48 7.04 9.19
N ASN A 279 -39.84 7.93 8.41
CA ASN A 279 -40.44 9.18 7.94
C ASN A 279 -40.06 9.44 6.48
N LEU A 280 -40.86 8.89 5.54
CA LEU A 280 -40.65 9.02 4.11
C LEU A 280 -40.68 10.51 3.65
N MET A 281 -41.57 11.31 4.24
CA MET A 281 -41.78 12.73 3.89
C MET A 281 -40.78 13.67 4.56
N GLY A 282 -39.94 13.13 5.45
CA GLY A 282 -38.93 13.88 6.20
C GLY A 282 -37.80 14.45 5.31
N PRO A 283 -36.88 15.21 5.90
CA PRO A 283 -35.77 15.76 5.16
C PRO A 283 -34.83 14.66 4.65
N VAL A 284 -34.14 14.95 3.54
CA VAL A 284 -33.06 14.09 3.03
C VAL A 284 -31.93 14.09 4.06
N LEU A 285 -31.53 12.90 4.53
CA LEU A 285 -30.45 12.73 5.50
C LEU A 285 -29.07 12.92 4.87
N HIS A 286 -28.87 12.33 3.71
CA HIS A 286 -27.63 12.39 2.94
C HIS A 286 -27.94 12.47 1.44
N SER A 287 -27.09 13.16 0.70
CA SER A 287 -27.16 13.23 -0.76
C SER A 287 -25.75 13.26 -1.31
N TYR A 288 -25.40 12.25 -2.12
CA TYR A 288 -24.07 12.01 -2.64
C TYR A 288 -24.08 11.80 -4.16
N LEU A 289 -22.96 12.12 -4.81
CA LEU A 289 -22.70 11.87 -6.23
C LEU A 289 -23.83 12.41 -7.14
N LYS A 290 -24.26 13.65 -6.93
CA LYS A 290 -25.45 14.24 -7.56
C LYS A 290 -25.36 14.30 -9.09
N ASP A 291 -24.15 14.35 -9.61
CA ASP A 291 -23.89 14.45 -11.06
C ASP A 291 -23.72 13.09 -11.73
N ASN A 292 -23.66 11.99 -10.95
CA ASN A 292 -23.52 10.62 -11.45
C ASN A 292 -24.85 9.87 -11.46
N SER A 293 -24.91 8.86 -12.31
CA SER A 293 -26.00 7.86 -12.31
C SER A 293 -25.64 6.73 -11.35
N VAL A 294 -26.07 6.83 -10.09
CA VAL A 294 -25.76 5.78 -9.10
C VAL A 294 -26.63 4.57 -9.31
N SER A 295 -26.00 3.45 -9.60
CA SER A 295 -26.68 2.19 -9.98
C SER A 295 -27.01 1.29 -8.79
N SER A 296 -26.22 1.30 -7.70
CA SER A 296 -26.54 0.67 -6.43
C SER A 296 -25.77 1.27 -5.26
N VAL A 297 -26.26 1.05 -4.02
CA VAL A 297 -25.60 1.43 -2.77
C VAL A 297 -25.57 0.22 -1.85
N LEU A 298 -24.40 -0.05 -1.27
CA LEU A 298 -24.18 -1.10 -0.29
C LEU A 298 -23.53 -0.51 0.96
N GLN A 299 -24.03 -0.83 2.15
CA GLN A 299 -23.31 -0.64 3.39
C GLN A 299 -22.55 -1.92 3.73
N ASP A 300 -21.20 -1.88 3.76
CA ASP A 300 -20.38 -3.03 4.10
C ASP A 300 -20.45 -3.41 5.59
N LYS A 301 -19.85 -4.55 5.94
CA LYS A 301 -19.84 -5.06 7.32
C LYS A 301 -19.13 -4.15 8.32
N GLU A 302 -18.25 -3.26 7.84
CA GLU A 302 -17.50 -2.29 8.64
C GLU A 302 -18.24 -0.94 8.79
N GLY A 303 -19.36 -0.77 8.06
CA GLY A 303 -20.20 0.44 8.07
C GLY A 303 -19.86 1.47 7.00
N GLY A 304 -18.91 1.19 6.13
CA GLY A 304 -18.62 2.00 4.94
C GLY A 304 -19.69 1.83 3.86
N TYR A 305 -19.79 2.81 2.98
CA TYR A 305 -20.75 2.78 1.87
C TYR A 305 -20.06 2.67 0.54
N TRP A 306 -20.51 1.75 -0.29
CA TRP A 306 -20.09 1.53 -1.66
C TRP A 306 -21.18 2.00 -2.62
N PHE A 307 -20.80 2.80 -3.62
CA PHE A 307 -21.69 3.35 -4.64
C PHE A 307 -21.17 2.90 -5.99
N SER A 308 -21.91 2.05 -6.70
CA SER A 308 -21.63 1.76 -8.11
C SER A 308 -22.30 2.80 -8.99
N THR A 309 -21.68 3.16 -10.11
CA THR A 309 -22.19 4.14 -11.07
C THR A 309 -22.22 3.58 -12.47
N LEU A 310 -23.10 4.11 -13.33
CA LEU A 310 -23.18 3.71 -14.75
C LEU A 310 -22.10 4.36 -15.62
N ASP A 311 -21.36 5.31 -15.08
CA ASP A 311 -20.53 6.22 -15.86
C ASP A 311 -19.10 6.39 -15.32
N ASP A 312 -18.84 6.11 -14.03
CA ASP A 312 -17.58 6.50 -13.39
C ASP A 312 -17.12 5.50 -12.32
N GLY A 313 -17.33 4.22 -12.54
CA GLY A 313 -16.85 3.14 -11.68
C GLY A 313 -17.52 3.09 -10.31
N VAL A 314 -16.75 2.87 -9.27
CA VAL A 314 -17.24 2.65 -7.91
C VAL A 314 -16.63 3.63 -6.94
N PHE A 315 -17.46 4.19 -6.07
CA PHE A 315 -17.03 5.10 -5.01
C PHE A 315 -17.23 4.45 -3.65
N TYR A 316 -16.22 4.54 -2.80
CA TYR A 316 -16.29 4.07 -1.42
C TYR A 316 -16.23 5.25 -0.45
N LEU A 317 -17.20 5.32 0.43
CA LEU A 317 -17.24 6.28 1.53
C LEU A 317 -16.95 5.56 2.85
N PRO A 318 -15.80 5.82 3.48
CA PRO A 318 -15.50 5.24 4.79
C PRO A 318 -16.54 5.61 5.85
N PRO A 319 -16.71 4.78 6.91
CA PRO A 319 -17.70 5.02 7.96
C PRO A 319 -17.39 6.25 8.84
N TYR A 320 -16.18 6.77 8.78
CA TYR A 320 -15.81 8.02 9.45
C TYR A 320 -16.10 9.20 8.53
N SER A 321 -16.88 10.13 8.98
CA SER A 321 -17.11 11.35 8.23
C SER A 321 -15.88 12.27 8.33
N THR A 322 -15.03 12.21 7.30
CA THR A 322 -14.09 13.28 6.99
C THR A 322 -14.79 14.29 6.08
N PHE A 323 -14.62 15.57 6.37
CA PHE A 323 -15.08 16.63 5.49
C PHE A 323 -13.84 17.33 4.94
N SER A 324 -13.87 17.64 3.66
CA SER A 324 -12.74 18.34 3.04
C SER A 324 -13.21 19.56 2.28
N TYR A 325 -12.36 20.59 2.29
CA TYR A 325 -12.50 21.79 1.47
C TYR A 325 -11.35 21.76 0.47
N VAL A 326 -11.65 21.76 -0.82
CA VAL A 326 -10.67 21.53 -1.88
C VAL A 326 -10.73 22.61 -2.96
N TYR A 327 -9.63 22.81 -3.65
CA TYR A 327 -9.54 23.66 -4.84
C TYR A 327 -10.09 22.89 -6.08
N PRO A 328 -10.70 23.55 -7.06
CA PRO A 328 -11.17 24.95 -7.07
C PRO A 328 -12.57 25.12 -6.46
N ALA A 329 -13.20 24.04 -5.97
CA ALA A 329 -14.60 24.03 -5.55
C ALA A 329 -14.87 24.92 -4.33
N ASP A 330 -13.95 24.92 -3.37
CA ASP A 330 -14.14 25.58 -2.07
C ASP A 330 -13.07 26.63 -1.77
N LEU A 331 -11.82 26.32 -2.12
CA LEU A 331 -10.65 27.13 -1.79
C LEU A 331 -10.11 27.85 -3.03
N PRO A 332 -9.46 29.00 -2.87
CA PRO A 332 -8.86 29.76 -3.98
C PRO A 332 -7.49 29.22 -4.39
N ASP A 333 -6.95 28.24 -3.68
CA ASP A 333 -5.65 27.61 -3.92
C ASP A 333 -5.68 26.14 -3.54
N ASN A 334 -4.84 25.33 -4.19
CA ASN A 334 -4.60 23.94 -3.82
C ASN A 334 -3.97 23.84 -2.43
N GLU A 335 -3.05 24.74 -2.08
CA GLU A 335 -2.26 24.65 -0.88
C GLU A 335 -2.92 25.35 0.31
N ALA A 336 -3.48 24.58 1.24
CA ALA A 336 -3.79 25.06 2.59
C ALA A 336 -2.53 24.93 3.45
N LEU A 337 -1.79 26.02 3.61
CA LEU A 337 -0.51 26.00 4.35
C LEU A 337 -0.71 26.11 5.85
N HIS A 338 -1.66 26.96 6.29
CA HIS A 338 -1.89 27.25 7.69
C HIS A 338 -3.37 27.15 8.05
N VAL A 339 -3.65 26.69 9.25
CA VAL A 339 -5.00 26.63 9.81
C VAL A 339 -5.02 27.15 11.24
N GLU A 340 -5.98 28.02 11.55
CA GLU A 340 -6.20 28.56 12.89
C GLU A 340 -7.70 28.61 13.20
N THR A 341 -8.04 28.74 14.46
CA THR A 341 -9.43 28.66 14.94
C THR A 341 -9.79 29.86 15.77
N GLY A 342 -10.89 30.51 15.40
CA GLY A 342 -11.52 31.57 16.17
C GLY A 342 -12.51 31.06 17.22
N GLU A 343 -13.49 31.88 17.58
CA GLU A 343 -14.58 31.47 18.44
C GLU A 343 -15.54 30.50 17.73
N ASN A 344 -15.98 30.89 16.54
CA ASN A 344 -16.90 30.10 15.68
C ASN A 344 -16.41 30.02 14.21
N GLU A 345 -15.19 30.42 13.94
CA GLU A 345 -14.58 30.45 12.61
C GLU A 345 -13.37 29.51 12.53
N ILE A 346 -13.12 29.00 11.31
CA ILE A 346 -11.88 28.33 10.94
C ILE A 346 -11.24 29.21 9.88
N PHE A 347 -9.97 29.55 10.08
CA PHE A 347 -9.15 30.35 9.18
C PHE A 347 -8.16 29.45 8.46
N ILE A 348 -8.06 29.58 7.14
CA ILE A 348 -7.14 28.84 6.30
C ILE A 348 -6.26 29.83 5.55
N GLY A 349 -4.97 29.74 5.71
CA GLY A 349 -3.98 30.53 4.96
C GLY A 349 -3.48 29.75 3.77
N ALA A 350 -3.66 30.29 2.58
CA ALA A 350 -3.26 29.67 1.32
C ALA A 350 -1.87 30.13 0.84
N GLY A 351 -1.27 29.33 -0.04
CA GLY A 351 0.02 29.63 -0.65
C GLY A 351 0.04 30.85 -1.55
N ASN A 352 -1.07 31.16 -2.20
CA ASN A 352 -1.25 32.31 -3.07
C ASN A 352 -1.67 33.60 -2.35
N GLY A 353 -1.65 33.63 -1.03
CA GLY A 353 -1.98 34.81 -0.23
C GLY A 353 -3.45 35.08 -0.01
N PHE A 354 -4.30 34.06 -0.12
CA PHE A 354 -5.70 34.16 0.29
C PHE A 354 -5.90 33.66 1.71
N LEU A 355 -6.72 34.36 2.46
CA LEU A 355 -7.30 33.91 3.71
C LEU A 355 -8.71 33.43 3.45
N SER A 356 -8.96 32.14 3.65
CA SER A 356 -10.30 31.57 3.61
C SER A 356 -10.86 31.45 5.01
N VAL A 357 -12.09 31.94 5.22
CA VAL A 357 -12.78 31.95 6.49
C VAL A 357 -14.03 31.08 6.39
N ILE A 358 -14.07 30.02 7.20
CA ILE A 358 -15.22 29.16 7.31
C ILE A 358 -16.03 29.54 8.53
N LYS A 359 -17.28 29.95 8.32
CA LYS A 359 -18.25 30.28 9.37
C LYS A 359 -19.61 29.69 9.03
N ASN A 360 -20.22 28.94 9.93
CA ASN A 360 -21.53 28.30 9.73
C ASN A 360 -21.59 27.49 8.42
N LYS A 361 -20.53 26.74 8.12
CA LYS A 361 -20.35 25.93 6.89
C LYS A 361 -20.25 26.74 5.58
N LYS A 362 -20.26 28.06 5.63
CA LYS A 362 -20.00 28.93 4.48
C LYS A 362 -18.54 29.34 4.49
N ILE A 363 -17.94 29.41 3.30
CA ILE A 363 -16.56 29.86 3.10
C ILE A 363 -16.56 31.23 2.43
N ILE A 364 -15.70 32.11 2.89
CA ILE A 364 -15.46 33.41 2.29
C ILE A 364 -13.96 33.58 2.13
N ASN A 365 -13.52 33.96 0.92
CA ASN A 365 -12.12 34.10 0.59
C ASN A 365 -11.73 35.57 0.52
N TYR A 366 -10.67 35.94 1.23
CA TYR A 366 -10.14 37.29 1.33
C TYR A 366 -8.69 37.32 0.81
N PRO A 367 -8.34 38.11 -0.23
CA PRO A 367 -6.95 38.31 -0.61
C PRO A 367 -6.28 39.20 0.46
N ILE A 368 -5.07 38.80 0.93
CA ILE A 368 -4.32 39.63 1.91
C ILE A 368 -3.62 40.79 1.20
N ASP A 369 -3.22 40.60 -0.04
CA ASP A 369 -2.60 41.64 -0.86
C ASP A 369 -2.90 41.38 -2.34
N THR A 370 -3.41 42.39 -3.03
CA THR A 370 -3.75 42.32 -4.46
C THR A 370 -2.54 42.51 -5.39
N ASN A 371 -1.42 43.01 -4.85
CA ASN A 371 -0.27 43.44 -5.67
C ASN A 371 1.00 42.61 -5.53
N LEU A 372 1.12 41.72 -4.53
CA LEU A 372 2.40 41.15 -4.13
C LEU A 372 2.41 39.62 -3.94
N HIS A 373 1.43 38.85 -4.31
CA HIS A 373 1.40 37.38 -4.12
C HIS A 373 2.08 36.91 -2.80
N SER A 374 1.77 37.61 -1.70
CA SER A 374 2.37 37.36 -0.39
C SER A 374 1.82 36.08 0.18
N GLN A 375 2.65 35.05 0.30
CA GLN A 375 2.29 33.79 0.92
C GLN A 375 1.99 33.98 2.41
N ILE A 376 0.94 33.38 2.93
CA ILE A 376 0.67 33.32 4.38
C ILE A 376 1.62 32.33 5.03
N THR A 377 2.34 32.78 6.06
CA THR A 377 3.41 32.00 6.71
C THR A 377 3.15 31.66 8.17
N ALA A 378 2.14 32.28 8.79
CA ALA A 378 1.66 31.97 10.14
C ALA A 378 0.27 32.57 10.38
N LEU A 379 -0.54 31.90 11.19
CA LEU A 379 -1.81 32.41 11.69
C LEU A 379 -1.86 32.29 13.21
N SER A 380 -2.41 33.30 13.90
CA SER A 380 -2.65 33.27 15.33
C SER A 380 -3.88 34.09 15.70
N TYR A 381 -4.87 33.44 16.33
CA TYR A 381 -6.09 34.12 16.74
C TYR A 381 -5.95 34.70 18.15
N ASP A 382 -6.09 36.00 18.25
CA ASP A 382 -6.13 36.70 19.53
C ASP A 382 -7.56 36.80 20.06
N ARG A 383 -7.86 35.90 21.01
CA ARG A 383 -9.19 35.83 21.64
C ARG A 383 -9.55 37.09 22.42
N SER A 384 -8.54 37.83 22.96
CA SER A 384 -8.79 39.03 23.76
C SER A 384 -9.38 40.15 22.93
N HIS A 385 -8.97 40.28 21.67
CA HIS A 385 -9.38 41.35 20.76
C HIS A 385 -10.28 40.84 19.63
N LYS A 386 -10.59 39.50 19.60
CA LYS A 386 -11.38 38.82 18.57
C LYS A 386 -10.87 39.12 17.18
N GLN A 387 -9.57 39.02 16.99
CA GLN A 387 -8.88 39.27 15.72
C GLN A 387 -7.89 38.20 15.37
N LEU A 388 -7.65 38.02 14.08
CA LEU A 388 -6.61 37.12 13.57
C LEU A 388 -5.37 37.90 13.16
N ILE A 389 -4.22 37.53 13.71
CA ILE A 389 -2.91 38.04 13.29
C ILE A 389 -2.40 37.12 12.19
N ILE A 390 -2.03 37.67 11.03
CA ILE A 390 -1.58 36.98 9.84
C ILE A 390 -0.11 37.32 9.61
N GLY A 391 0.73 36.36 9.72
CA GLY A 391 2.11 36.42 9.23
C GLY A 391 2.14 36.16 7.74
N SER A 392 2.89 36.92 6.99
CA SER A 392 3.13 36.70 5.58
C SER A 392 4.61 36.77 5.22
N THR A 393 4.93 36.54 3.96
CA THR A 393 6.31 36.62 3.47
C THR A 393 6.90 38.02 3.64
N TYR A 394 6.10 39.08 3.50
CA TYR A 394 6.60 40.45 3.51
C TYR A 394 6.01 41.28 4.64
N THR A 395 4.68 41.43 4.72
CA THR A 395 4.00 42.32 5.64
C THR A 395 3.01 41.54 6.48
N PRO A 396 3.03 41.65 7.82
CA PRO A 396 1.98 41.05 8.64
C PRO A 396 0.67 41.83 8.49
N TYR A 397 -0.44 41.11 8.69
CA TYR A 397 -1.79 41.68 8.58
C TYR A 397 -2.63 41.31 9.81
N ILE A 398 -3.71 42.05 10.00
CA ILE A 398 -4.79 41.72 10.93
C ILE A 398 -6.06 41.53 10.13
N PHE A 399 -6.80 40.48 10.47
CA PHE A 399 -8.18 40.28 10.03
C PHE A 399 -9.10 40.46 11.20
N LYS A 400 -10.01 41.40 11.07
CA LYS A 400 -11.04 41.72 12.07
C LYS A 400 -12.33 42.15 11.36
N ASP A 401 -13.48 41.67 11.83
CA ASP A 401 -14.83 42.07 11.37
C ASP A 401 -14.95 42.04 9.82
N GLY A 402 -14.38 41.00 9.19
CA GLY A 402 -14.43 40.83 7.74
C GLY A 402 -13.48 41.72 6.93
N LYS A 403 -12.57 42.44 7.58
CA LYS A 403 -11.59 43.32 6.90
C LYS A 403 -10.15 42.88 7.20
N ILE A 404 -9.30 42.92 6.18
CA ILE A 404 -7.86 42.73 6.31
C ILE A 404 -7.18 44.10 6.30
N SER A 405 -6.29 44.32 7.24
CA SER A 405 -5.53 45.56 7.36
C SER A 405 -4.05 45.23 7.60
N PRO A 406 -3.11 45.88 6.90
CA PRO A 406 -1.69 45.68 7.16
C PRO A 406 -1.29 46.19 8.53
N LEU A 407 -0.39 45.49 9.20
CA LEU A 407 0.31 45.97 10.38
C LEU A 407 1.46 46.85 9.95
N ILE A 408 1.36 48.18 10.19
CA ILE A 408 2.29 49.18 9.71
C ILE A 408 3.19 49.67 10.87
N ASN A 409 4.48 49.90 10.60
CA ASN A 409 5.50 50.21 11.59
C ASN A 409 5.45 51.61 12.23
N ASN A 410 4.73 52.54 11.67
CA ASN A 410 4.39 53.87 12.26
C ASN A 410 3.53 54.69 11.28
N LYS A 411 2.71 55.61 11.80
CA LYS A 411 1.89 56.53 10.99
C LYS A 411 2.71 57.46 10.06
N ARG A 412 4.00 57.67 10.32
CA ARG A 412 4.92 58.50 9.53
C ARG A 412 5.62 57.82 8.36
N GLU A 413 5.62 56.47 8.28
CA GLU A 413 6.38 55.71 7.28
C GLU A 413 5.54 55.18 6.12
N ARG A 414 4.36 55.70 5.88
CA ARG A 414 3.47 55.30 4.74
C ARG A 414 4.15 55.36 3.36
N ASN A 415 5.25 56.07 3.21
CA ASN A 415 5.94 56.29 1.94
C ASN A 415 7.33 55.69 1.77
N LYS A 416 7.83 54.94 2.77
CA LYS A 416 9.12 54.24 2.62
C LYS A 416 8.89 52.74 2.38
N LYS A 417 9.07 52.32 1.15
CA LYS A 417 9.03 50.93 0.73
C LYS A 417 10.09 50.10 1.49
N TYR A 418 9.65 49.23 2.41
CA TYR A 418 10.38 48.05 2.89
C TYR A 418 11.66 48.17 3.75
N GLU A 419 12.12 49.35 4.16
CA GLU A 419 13.21 49.43 5.15
C GLU A 419 12.74 49.09 6.56
N GLY A 420 13.06 47.85 6.99
CA GLY A 420 12.74 47.32 8.31
C GLY A 420 11.65 46.26 8.40
N ALA A 421 11.18 45.74 7.28
CA ALA A 421 10.16 44.69 7.23
C ALA A 421 10.57 43.42 7.98
N MET A 422 9.68 42.84 8.77
CA MET A 422 9.85 41.49 9.32
C MET A 422 9.58 40.49 8.21
N LEU A 423 10.63 39.93 7.65
CA LEU A 423 10.50 38.96 6.56
C LEU A 423 10.10 37.59 7.11
N ALA A 424 9.06 37.01 6.52
CA ALA A 424 8.58 35.65 6.76
C ALA A 424 8.39 35.34 8.26
N ILE A 425 7.32 35.89 8.86
CA ILE A 425 6.93 35.54 10.23
C ILE A 425 6.45 34.09 10.26
N LYS A 426 7.12 33.27 11.06
CA LYS A 426 6.83 31.83 11.13
C LYS A 426 6.15 31.39 12.39
N SER A 427 6.24 32.19 13.45
CA SER A 427 5.65 31.86 14.73
C SER A 427 5.18 33.11 15.47
N ILE A 428 3.98 33.06 16.02
CA ILE A 428 3.36 34.13 16.76
C ILE A 428 2.92 33.57 18.11
N VAL A 429 3.41 34.16 19.22
CA VAL A 429 3.11 33.70 20.57
C VAL A 429 2.68 34.88 21.43
N LYS A 430 1.58 34.73 22.15
CA LYS A 430 1.03 35.76 23.03
C LYS A 430 1.90 35.92 24.27
N GLU A 431 2.33 37.14 24.58
CA GLU A 431 3.06 37.52 25.81
C GLU A 431 2.12 37.97 26.88
N SER A 432 1.29 38.98 26.58
CA SER A 432 0.28 39.53 27.46
C SER A 432 -1.02 39.82 26.70
N LYS A 433 -1.95 40.54 27.32
CA LYS A 433 -3.20 40.91 26.65
C LYS A 433 -2.97 41.64 25.34
N ASP A 434 -2.04 42.58 25.30
CA ASP A 434 -1.81 43.50 24.20
C ASP A 434 -0.45 43.30 23.49
N THR A 435 0.35 42.28 23.92
CA THR A 435 1.70 42.07 23.38
C THR A 435 1.88 40.66 22.85
N HIS A 436 2.60 40.55 21.72
CA HIS A 436 2.89 39.28 21.05
C HIS A 436 4.38 39.20 20.66
N TRP A 437 4.95 38.02 20.85
CA TRP A 437 6.25 37.68 20.29
C TRP A 437 6.09 37.18 18.85
N LEU A 438 6.89 37.72 17.95
CA LEU A 438 6.95 37.32 16.55
C LEU A 438 8.33 36.73 16.27
N GLY A 439 8.37 35.49 15.85
CA GLY A 439 9.57 34.82 15.36
C GLY A 439 9.59 34.83 13.83
N SER A 440 10.69 35.29 13.27
CA SER A 440 10.84 35.45 11.82
C SER A 440 12.16 34.89 11.30
N SER A 441 12.35 34.92 10.01
CA SER A 441 13.63 34.58 9.38
C SER A 441 14.75 35.57 9.74
N THR A 442 14.39 36.77 10.23
CA THR A 442 15.33 37.83 10.59
C THR A 442 15.50 38.02 12.10
N GLY A 443 14.86 37.21 12.93
CA GLY A 443 15.01 37.19 14.38
C GLY A 443 13.73 37.28 15.16
N LEU A 444 13.84 37.70 16.44
CA LEU A 444 12.76 37.83 17.42
C LEU A 444 12.35 39.28 17.56
N SER A 445 11.05 39.52 17.65
CA SER A 445 10.49 40.86 17.88
C SER A 445 9.32 40.79 18.88
N LEU A 446 9.20 41.77 19.74
CA LEU A 446 8.06 41.99 20.62
C LEU A 446 7.19 43.10 20.01
N VAL A 447 5.90 42.83 19.87
CA VAL A 447 4.95 43.75 19.30
C VAL A 447 3.95 44.13 20.35
N ASN A 448 3.80 45.44 20.60
CA ASN A 448 2.85 46.01 21.53
C ASN A 448 1.73 46.72 20.77
N ASP A 449 0.52 46.76 21.34
CA ASP A 449 -0.63 47.51 20.83
C ASP A 449 -1.08 47.18 19.40
N ILE A 450 -1.42 45.92 19.17
CA ILE A 450 -1.97 45.45 17.91
C ILE A 450 -3.38 46.05 17.63
N GLN A 451 -4.04 46.64 18.59
CA GLN A 451 -5.41 47.16 18.46
C GLN A 451 -5.57 48.25 17.39
N ASN A 452 -4.56 49.10 17.25
CA ASN A 452 -4.59 50.21 16.29
C ASN A 452 -3.98 49.91 14.92
N ASN A 453 -3.76 48.63 14.59
CA ASN A 453 -3.05 48.20 13.38
C ASN A 453 -1.62 48.79 13.27
N VAL A 454 -1.01 49.11 14.38
CA VAL A 454 0.31 49.69 14.44
C VAL A 454 1.25 48.68 15.13
N LEU A 455 2.27 48.24 14.43
CA LEU A 455 3.43 47.62 15.04
C LEU A 455 4.23 48.72 15.74
N LEU A 456 4.01 48.93 17.02
CA LEU A 456 4.89 49.75 17.83
C LEU A 456 6.23 49.03 18.04
N ASN A 457 7.07 49.06 17.01
CA ASN A 457 8.48 48.79 17.17
C ASN A 457 9.09 50.05 17.83
N SER A 458 9.20 50.04 19.13
CA SER A 458 10.27 50.83 19.68
C SER A 458 11.55 50.24 19.07
N SER A 459 12.38 51.10 18.49
CA SER A 459 13.69 50.72 17.90
C SER A 459 14.63 50.00 18.94
N ARG A 460 14.22 49.93 20.21
CA ARG A 460 14.88 49.25 21.32
C ARG A 460 14.43 47.80 21.54
N ASP A 461 13.30 47.37 20.96
CA ASP A 461 12.71 46.03 21.25
C ASP A 461 12.88 45.04 20.09
N ARG A 462 13.51 45.44 18.99
CA ARG A 462 13.93 44.54 17.93
C ARG A 462 15.24 43.86 18.35
N ILE A 463 15.12 42.64 18.87
CA ILE A 463 16.28 41.83 19.23
C ILE A 463 16.84 41.28 17.92
N LYS A 464 17.73 42.03 17.28
CA LYS A 464 18.51 41.53 16.13
C LYS A 464 19.28 40.28 16.58
N SER A 465 18.81 39.13 16.23
CA SER A 465 19.58 37.91 16.33
C SER A 465 19.87 37.41 14.91
N SER A 466 21.05 36.90 14.67
CA SER A 466 21.36 36.16 13.45
C SER A 466 20.63 34.79 13.40
N ILE A 467 19.78 34.52 14.38
CA ILE A 467 19.07 33.25 14.56
C ILE A 467 17.84 33.24 13.68
N ARG A 468 17.79 32.31 12.74
CA ARG A 468 16.61 32.07 11.90
C ARG A 468 15.57 31.28 12.69
N ILE A 469 14.49 31.93 13.13
CA ILE A 469 13.46 31.35 14.00
C ILE A 469 12.43 30.63 13.15
N ASN A 470 12.16 29.37 13.49
CA ASN A 470 11.12 28.57 12.87
C ASN A 470 9.88 28.43 13.80
N THR A 471 10.09 28.38 15.13
CA THR A 471 9.03 28.17 16.11
C THR A 471 9.40 28.80 17.45
N LEU A 472 8.41 29.26 18.18
CA LEU A 472 8.51 29.81 19.54
C LEU A 472 7.61 29.00 20.47
N TYR A 473 8.10 28.71 21.67
CA TYR A 473 7.31 28.20 22.78
C TYR A 473 7.57 29.04 24.01
N ARG A 474 6.51 29.55 24.66
CA ARG A 474 6.60 30.38 25.84
C ARG A 474 6.39 29.53 27.09
N TYR A 475 7.37 29.53 27.97
CA TYR A 475 7.24 28.93 29.31
C TYR A 475 6.32 29.77 30.23
N PRO A 476 5.73 29.18 31.28
CA PRO A 476 4.96 29.90 32.25
C PRO A 476 5.72 31.03 32.99
N ASP A 477 7.04 30.90 33.10
CA ASP A 477 7.94 31.93 33.71
C ASP A 477 8.27 33.08 32.73
N GLY A 478 7.66 33.13 31.57
CA GLY A 478 7.86 34.16 30.55
C GLY A 478 9.08 33.95 29.65
N SER A 479 9.93 32.97 29.92
CA SER A 479 11.04 32.66 29.03
C SER A 479 10.57 32.00 27.74
N LEU A 480 11.33 32.20 26.63
CA LEU A 480 11.02 31.63 25.34
C LEU A 480 11.99 30.53 24.96
N LEU A 481 11.48 29.35 24.64
CA LEU A 481 12.23 28.32 23.95
C LEU A 481 12.05 28.53 22.45
N ILE A 482 13.17 28.64 21.74
CA ILE A 482 13.22 29.00 20.32
C ILE A 482 13.77 27.84 19.53
N GLY A 483 13.01 27.38 18.55
CA GLY A 483 13.45 26.41 17.57
C GLY A 483 13.97 27.12 16.33
N SER A 484 15.20 26.82 15.98
CA SER A 484 15.92 27.47 14.88
C SER A 484 16.43 26.47 13.85
N SER A 485 17.14 26.99 12.86
CA SER A 485 17.77 26.16 11.83
C SER A 485 19.02 25.41 12.35
N ASP A 486 19.57 25.81 13.49
CA ASP A 486 20.78 25.27 14.11
C ASP A 486 20.58 24.76 15.54
N GLY A 487 19.37 24.29 15.86
CA GLY A 487 18.99 23.71 17.12
C GLY A 487 18.13 24.60 18.00
N LEU A 488 18.21 24.37 19.31
CA LEU A 488 17.40 25.02 20.33
C LEU A 488 18.10 26.20 20.97
N TRP A 489 17.36 27.28 21.21
CA TRP A 489 17.80 28.46 21.93
C TRP A 489 16.80 28.82 23.05
N LEU A 490 17.31 29.39 24.12
CA LEU A 490 16.52 29.94 25.21
C LEU A 490 16.72 31.46 25.25
N TYR A 491 15.60 32.20 25.23
CA TYR A 491 15.61 33.63 25.51
C TYR A 491 15.03 33.89 26.89
N LYS A 492 15.86 34.38 27.76
CA LYS A 492 15.52 34.73 29.17
C LYS A 492 16.35 35.93 29.62
N ASN A 493 15.74 36.84 30.38
CA ASN A 493 16.41 38.05 30.89
C ASN A 493 17.13 38.85 29.78
N LYS A 494 16.48 39.03 28.65
CA LYS A 494 16.98 39.74 27.45
C LYS A 494 18.26 39.15 26.84
N LYS A 495 18.60 37.88 27.11
CA LYS A 495 19.79 37.19 26.60
C LYS A 495 19.37 35.88 25.88
N PHE A 496 20.08 35.62 24.78
CA PHE A 496 20.01 34.34 24.07
C PHE A 496 21.10 33.39 24.59
N LYS A 497 20.72 32.14 24.83
CA LYS A 497 21.64 31.06 25.15
C LYS A 497 21.24 29.81 24.37
N LYS A 498 22.22 29.01 23.99
CA LYS A 498 21.93 27.67 23.51
C LYS A 498 21.19 26.88 24.61
N ALA A 499 20.15 26.12 24.21
CA ALA A 499 19.32 25.42 25.18
C ALA A 499 19.75 23.94 25.32
N ASP A 500 21.06 23.69 25.47
CA ASP A 500 21.60 22.34 25.62
C ASP A 500 21.11 21.61 26.87
N ASN A 501 20.59 22.35 27.86
CA ASN A 501 19.94 21.79 29.05
C ASN A 501 18.54 21.23 28.76
N VAL A 502 17.96 21.55 27.63
CA VAL A 502 16.64 21.00 27.21
C VAL A 502 16.82 19.65 26.55
N ILE A 503 17.63 19.59 25.51
CA ILE A 503 18.06 18.35 24.83
C ILE A 503 19.57 18.52 24.54
N PRO A 504 20.43 17.80 25.24
CA PRO A 504 21.88 17.92 25.05
C PRO A 504 22.30 17.57 23.61
N GLY A 505 23.13 18.42 23.00
CA GLY A 505 23.75 18.16 21.73
C GLY A 505 22.81 18.21 20.50
N LEU A 506 21.55 18.65 20.62
CA LEU A 506 20.62 18.75 19.52
C LEU A 506 20.96 19.91 18.58
N LYS A 507 21.53 19.60 17.43
CA LYS A 507 21.93 20.56 16.38
C LYS A 507 20.98 20.55 15.17
N ASP A 508 19.99 19.67 15.17
CA ASP A 508 19.05 19.52 14.08
C ASP A 508 18.20 20.78 13.88
N LYS A 509 17.78 21.02 12.65
CA LYS A 509 16.79 22.05 12.36
C LYS A 509 15.47 21.73 13.08
N ILE A 510 15.05 22.62 13.98
CA ILE A 510 13.79 22.52 14.72
C ILE A 510 12.67 23.11 13.88
N LEU A 511 11.62 22.34 13.66
CA LEU A 511 10.45 22.74 12.88
C LEU A 511 9.31 23.23 13.74
N LYS A 512 9.03 22.54 14.85
CA LYS A 512 7.95 22.90 15.79
C LYS A 512 8.30 22.56 17.23
N ILE A 513 7.83 23.39 18.15
CA ILE A 513 7.88 23.11 19.58
C ILE A 513 6.47 23.33 20.13
N VAL A 514 5.97 22.36 20.89
CA VAL A 514 4.72 22.48 21.65
C VAL A 514 4.92 21.90 23.05
N GLY A 515 4.18 22.43 24.03
CA GLY A 515 4.25 21.94 25.40
C GLY A 515 2.87 21.96 26.05
N ASP A 516 2.80 21.33 27.22
CA ASP A 516 1.62 21.45 28.08
C ASP A 516 1.58 22.84 28.72
N SER A 517 0.43 23.20 29.30
CA SER A 517 0.21 24.51 29.95
C SER A 517 1.12 24.78 31.14
N LEU A 518 1.74 23.73 31.70
CA LEU A 518 2.65 23.82 32.85
C LEU A 518 4.12 23.79 32.44
N GLY A 519 4.43 23.59 31.13
CA GLY A 519 5.80 23.48 30.63
C GLY A 519 6.55 22.23 31.11
N LYS A 520 5.82 21.23 31.64
CA LYS A 520 6.43 19.98 32.15
C LYS A 520 6.74 18.98 31.05
N ASN A 521 5.91 18.95 30.00
CA ASN A 521 6.07 18.09 28.82
C ASN A 521 6.29 18.97 27.61
N ILE A 522 7.43 18.83 26.97
CA ILE A 522 7.81 19.62 25.79
C ILE A 522 8.13 18.66 24.64
N TRP A 523 7.41 18.83 23.57
CA TRP A 523 7.60 18.11 22.34
C TRP A 523 8.33 18.95 21.31
N ILE A 524 9.31 18.38 20.64
CA ILE A 524 10.18 19.07 19.71
C ILE A 524 10.27 18.26 18.42
N ALA A 525 9.81 18.85 17.33
CA ALA A 525 9.88 18.28 15.98
C ALA A 525 11.15 18.70 15.28
N THR A 526 11.89 17.75 14.73
CA THR A 526 13.14 17.97 14.01
C THR A 526 13.01 17.62 12.53
N LYS A 527 13.85 18.19 11.70
CA LYS A 527 13.91 17.81 10.28
C LYS A 527 14.79 16.57 10.11
N GLY A 528 14.17 15.42 9.84
CA GLY A 528 14.87 14.18 9.50
C GLY A 528 15.21 13.27 10.68
N ASN A 529 15.15 13.79 11.93
CA ASN A 529 15.53 13.02 13.13
C ASN A 529 14.35 12.83 14.11
N GLY A 530 13.11 12.80 13.58
CA GLY A 530 11.92 12.46 14.37
C GLY A 530 11.53 13.50 15.40
N LEU A 531 11.01 13.01 16.50
CA LEU A 531 10.36 13.77 17.57
C LEU A 531 11.06 13.51 18.91
N TYR A 532 11.31 14.56 19.66
CA TYR A 532 11.79 14.49 21.03
C TYR A 532 10.71 14.90 22.02
N LEU A 533 10.59 14.18 23.12
CA LEU A 533 9.80 14.57 24.29
C LEU A 533 10.72 14.74 25.47
N LYS A 534 10.69 15.92 26.07
CA LYS A 534 11.25 16.17 27.41
C LYS A 534 10.12 16.15 28.44
N THR A 535 10.22 15.24 29.41
CA THR A 535 9.26 15.13 30.52
C THR A 535 9.97 14.68 31.80
N LYS A 536 9.68 15.32 32.94
CA LYS A 536 10.21 14.95 34.28
C LYS A 536 11.73 14.66 34.30
N GLY A 537 12.53 15.45 33.56
CA GLY A 537 13.97 15.25 33.44
C GLY A 537 14.45 14.12 32.53
N ARG A 538 13.53 13.37 31.92
CA ARG A 538 13.84 12.32 30.93
C ARG A 538 13.58 12.85 29.52
N ILE A 539 14.32 12.31 28.57
CA ILE A 539 14.20 12.60 27.16
C ILE A 539 13.85 11.29 26.45
N TYR A 540 12.79 11.32 25.65
CA TYR A 540 12.37 10.23 24.79
C TYR A 540 12.53 10.67 23.35
N HIS A 541 13.02 9.77 22.50
CA HIS A 541 13.20 9.97 21.07
C HIS A 541 12.27 9.01 20.33
N ILE A 542 11.45 9.54 19.43
CA ILE A 542 10.43 8.78 18.71
C ILE A 542 10.66 8.99 17.22
N THR A 543 10.89 7.90 16.51
CA THR A 543 11.18 7.85 15.07
C THR A 543 10.24 6.89 14.37
N ARG A 544 10.51 6.55 13.11
CA ARG A 544 9.79 5.49 12.41
C ARG A 544 9.91 4.13 13.08
N ASN A 545 11.02 3.86 13.74
CA ASN A 545 11.22 2.60 14.46
C ASN A 545 10.27 2.46 15.65
N GLU A 546 9.91 3.60 16.27
CA GLU A 546 8.92 3.68 17.35
C GLU A 546 7.50 3.93 16.86
N GLY A 547 7.27 3.94 15.54
CA GLY A 547 5.95 3.94 14.93
C GLY A 547 5.52 5.24 14.25
N LEU A 548 6.33 6.30 14.19
CA LEU A 548 6.01 7.48 13.39
C LEU A 548 5.93 7.13 11.91
N ILE A 549 5.01 7.78 11.20
CA ILE A 549 4.87 7.59 9.75
C ILE A 549 6.09 8.13 8.98
N ASN A 550 6.72 9.21 9.52
CA ASN A 550 7.89 9.85 8.89
C ASN A 550 8.78 10.54 9.95
N ASN A 551 10.10 10.52 9.74
CA ASN A 551 11.08 11.16 10.63
C ASN A 551 11.20 12.69 10.47
N SER A 552 10.42 13.32 9.59
CA SER A 552 10.41 14.77 9.39
C SER A 552 9.04 15.37 9.76
N PRO A 553 8.66 15.41 11.03
CA PRO A 553 7.45 16.06 11.49
C PRO A 553 7.52 17.58 11.24
N CYS A 554 6.53 18.16 10.56
CA CYS A 554 6.50 19.58 10.19
C CYS A 554 5.68 20.43 11.16
N ASP A 555 4.65 19.86 11.79
CA ASP A 555 3.84 20.56 12.80
C ASP A 555 3.35 19.60 13.89
N LEU A 556 3.03 20.13 15.06
CA LEU A 556 2.60 19.40 16.24
C LEU A 556 1.38 20.07 16.87
N CYS A 557 0.43 19.29 17.35
CA CYS A 557 -0.71 19.79 18.11
C CYS A 557 -1.02 18.87 19.30
N VAL A 558 -1.01 19.40 20.50
CA VAL A 558 -1.42 18.66 21.72
C VAL A 558 -2.92 18.80 21.90
N ASN A 559 -3.61 17.70 22.12
CA ASN A 559 -5.04 17.64 22.44
C ASN A 559 -5.28 16.64 23.58
N LYS A 560 -5.44 17.13 24.79
CA LYS A 560 -5.55 16.31 26.01
C LYS A 560 -4.34 15.40 26.19
N ASN A 561 -4.55 14.08 26.16
CA ASN A 561 -3.50 13.07 26.28
C ASN A 561 -2.94 12.59 24.93
N GLU A 562 -3.22 13.29 23.85
CA GLU A 562 -2.76 12.97 22.50
C GLU A 562 -1.85 14.06 21.96
N LEU A 563 -0.82 13.64 21.26
CA LEU A 563 -0.04 14.48 20.37
C LEU A 563 -0.34 14.10 18.92
N TRP A 564 -0.79 15.07 18.15
CA TRP A 564 -0.97 14.96 16.72
C TRP A 564 0.25 15.52 16.00
N VAL A 565 0.80 14.74 15.09
CA VAL A 565 2.06 15.01 14.41
C VAL A 565 1.77 15.06 12.90
N ALA A 566 2.00 16.21 12.28
CA ALA A 566 1.89 16.39 10.83
C ALA A 566 3.21 16.03 10.15
N THR A 567 3.13 15.34 9.01
CA THR A 567 4.30 14.98 8.20
C THR A 567 4.00 15.07 6.70
N SER A 568 5.01 14.93 5.86
CA SER A 568 4.84 14.85 4.40
C SER A 568 4.26 13.52 3.89
N GLN A 569 4.05 12.53 4.76
CA GLN A 569 3.51 11.21 4.40
C GLN A 569 2.19 10.88 5.12
N GLY A 570 1.57 11.86 5.78
CA GLY A 570 0.36 11.73 6.57
C GLY A 570 0.51 12.31 7.96
N ILE A 571 -0.35 11.90 8.89
CA ILE A 571 -0.31 12.35 10.28
C ILE A 571 -0.16 11.15 11.23
N SER A 572 0.54 11.36 12.33
CA SER A 572 0.64 10.37 13.42
C SER A 572 -0.08 10.93 14.66
N CYS A 573 -0.88 10.11 15.33
CA CYS A 573 -1.47 10.41 16.63
C CYS A 573 -0.76 9.57 17.70
N ILE A 574 -0.06 10.19 18.60
CA ILE A 574 0.59 9.55 19.74
C ILE A 574 -0.33 9.70 20.94
N THR A 575 -0.92 8.60 21.40
CA THR A 575 -1.79 8.58 22.59
C THR A 575 -0.97 8.13 23.80
N ILE A 576 -0.88 8.97 24.82
CA ILE A 576 -0.20 8.67 26.07
C ILE A 576 -1.10 7.79 26.93
N LEU A 577 -0.68 6.54 27.17
CA LEU A 577 -1.43 5.54 27.95
C LEU A 577 -1.11 5.63 29.45
N LYS A 578 0.15 5.82 29.79
CA LYS A 578 0.64 6.00 31.15
C LYS A 578 1.71 7.09 31.21
N THR A 579 1.51 8.07 32.06
CA THR A 579 2.46 9.20 32.23
C THR A 579 3.69 8.85 33.06
N ASN A 580 3.56 7.95 34.03
CA ASN A 580 4.65 7.62 34.96
C ASN A 580 5.76 6.73 34.33
N SER A 581 5.37 5.80 33.42
CA SER A 581 6.28 4.91 32.68
C SER A 581 6.40 5.30 31.21
N PHE A 582 5.81 6.41 30.78
CA PHE A 582 5.70 6.87 29.39
C PHE A 582 5.40 5.74 28.40
N GLN A 583 4.25 5.11 28.60
CA GLN A 583 3.71 4.17 27.64
C GLN A 583 2.78 4.93 26.67
N TYR A 584 2.95 4.70 25.40
CA TYR A 584 2.20 5.36 24.34
C TYR A 584 1.83 4.38 23.23
N ALA A 585 0.82 4.74 22.46
CA ALA A 585 0.46 4.07 21.20
C ALA A 585 0.52 5.10 20.08
N VAL A 586 0.97 4.67 18.91
CA VAL A 586 1.03 5.52 17.72
C VAL A 586 0.01 5.00 16.69
N HIS A 587 -0.84 5.91 16.22
CA HIS A 587 -1.77 5.66 15.11
C HIS A 587 -1.46 6.60 13.97
N ASN A 588 -1.28 6.05 12.77
CA ASN A 588 -0.99 6.83 11.57
C ASN A 588 -2.25 6.96 10.72
N TYR A 589 -2.43 8.13 10.08
CA TYR A 589 -3.54 8.44 9.18
C TYR A 589 -3.01 8.99 7.87
N THR A 590 -3.56 8.49 6.76
CA THR A 590 -3.18 8.81 5.39
C THR A 590 -4.41 9.15 4.54
N VAL A 591 -4.24 9.29 3.24
CA VAL A 591 -5.37 9.40 2.29
C VAL A 591 -6.31 8.20 2.39
N ASP A 592 -5.79 7.02 2.75
CA ASP A 592 -6.60 5.82 2.99
C ASP A 592 -7.55 5.98 4.17
N ASP A 593 -7.24 6.89 5.09
CA ASP A 593 -8.06 7.21 6.25
C ASP A 593 -8.92 8.46 6.06
N GLY A 594 -8.97 8.98 4.84
CA GLY A 594 -9.77 10.13 4.47
C GLY A 594 -9.07 11.47 4.56
N LEU A 595 -7.74 11.52 4.55
CA LEU A 595 -7.04 12.77 4.26
C LEU A 595 -7.15 13.08 2.76
N VAL A 596 -7.29 14.35 2.42
CA VAL A 596 -7.31 14.78 1.02
C VAL A 596 -5.94 14.64 0.36
N SER A 597 -4.87 14.68 1.17
CA SER A 597 -3.49 14.41 0.74
C SER A 597 -2.63 13.96 1.92
N ASN A 598 -1.59 13.18 1.63
CA ASN A 598 -0.57 12.79 2.60
C ASN A 598 0.42 13.91 2.91
N GLN A 599 0.60 14.88 2.01
CA GLN A 599 1.48 16.02 2.25
C GLN A 599 0.79 17.05 3.13
N VAL A 600 1.03 16.92 4.45
CA VAL A 600 0.45 17.79 5.47
C VAL A 600 1.42 18.90 5.81
N PHE A 601 0.90 20.12 5.96
CA PHE A 601 1.68 21.30 6.36
C PHE A 601 1.44 21.70 7.80
N GLN A 602 0.16 21.68 8.24
CA GLN A 602 -0.20 22.04 9.60
C GLN A 602 -1.38 21.23 10.13
N ILE A 603 -1.41 21.07 11.46
CA ILE A 603 -2.46 20.34 12.16
C ILE A 603 -2.96 21.14 13.36
N LYS A 604 -4.28 21.19 13.56
CA LYS A 604 -4.92 21.88 14.69
C LYS A 604 -6.04 21.02 15.25
N ALA A 605 -6.21 21.02 16.56
CA ALA A 605 -7.29 20.29 17.22
C ALA A 605 -8.27 21.25 17.89
N ILE A 606 -9.58 21.00 17.72
CA ILE A 606 -10.68 21.70 18.41
C ILE A 606 -11.63 20.66 18.97
N GLY A 607 -11.58 20.43 20.28
CA GLY A 607 -12.41 19.38 20.89
C GLY A 607 -12.17 18.02 20.26
N ASN A 608 -13.18 17.48 19.60
CA ASN A 608 -13.09 16.20 18.91
C ASN A 608 -12.74 16.33 17.41
N LYS A 609 -12.60 17.55 16.90
CA LYS A 609 -12.25 17.77 15.48
C LYS A 609 -10.77 18.04 15.33
N ILE A 610 -10.16 17.41 14.35
CA ILE A 610 -8.78 17.62 13.94
C ILE A 610 -8.80 18.25 12.54
N LEU A 611 -8.21 19.41 12.42
CA LEU A 611 -8.07 20.17 11.18
C LEU A 611 -6.69 19.86 10.60
N VAL A 612 -6.64 19.41 9.37
CA VAL A 612 -5.39 18.98 8.68
C VAL A 612 -5.26 19.78 7.40
N ALA A 613 -4.32 20.69 7.38
CA ALA A 613 -3.99 21.53 6.21
C ALA A 613 -2.97 20.83 5.31
N THR A 614 -3.26 20.71 4.03
CA THR A 614 -2.50 19.91 3.08
C THR A 614 -2.26 20.66 1.77
N ASN A 615 -1.44 20.09 0.87
CA ASN A 615 -1.23 20.62 -0.48
C ASN A 615 -2.43 20.44 -1.45
N ARG A 616 -3.55 19.88 -0.97
CA ARG A 616 -4.79 19.74 -1.77
C ARG A 616 -6.02 20.32 -1.07
N GLY A 617 -5.82 21.05 0.03
CA GLY A 617 -6.88 21.68 0.80
C GLY A 617 -6.88 21.28 2.27
N LEU A 618 -8.02 21.52 2.95
CA LEU A 618 -8.23 21.24 4.36
C LEU A 618 -9.07 19.99 4.55
N THR A 619 -8.61 19.06 5.38
CA THR A 619 -9.42 17.94 5.87
C THR A 619 -9.84 18.19 7.33
N ILE A 620 -11.08 17.91 7.66
CA ILE A 620 -11.61 17.94 9.03
C ILE A 620 -11.97 16.51 9.44
N LEU A 621 -11.22 15.97 10.38
CA LEU A 621 -11.46 14.66 10.98
C LEU A 621 -12.29 14.82 12.25
N ASP A 622 -13.39 14.10 12.38
CA ASP A 622 -14.21 14.09 13.60
C ASP A 622 -13.94 12.80 14.40
N LYS A 623 -13.14 12.93 15.45
CA LYS A 623 -12.75 11.80 16.31
C LYS A 623 -13.93 11.07 16.97
N SER A 624 -15.04 11.74 17.24
CA SER A 624 -16.21 11.11 17.86
C SER A 624 -16.83 10.04 16.97
N LYS A 625 -16.54 10.12 15.68
CA LYS A 625 -17.03 9.20 14.65
C LYS A 625 -16.00 8.12 14.26
N PHE A 626 -14.75 8.25 14.71
CA PHE A 626 -13.76 7.19 14.60
C PHE A 626 -14.06 6.08 15.62
N LYS A 627 -15.03 5.25 15.33
CA LYS A 627 -15.16 3.99 16.02
C LYS A 627 -14.06 3.08 15.49
N SER A 628 -13.08 2.76 16.33
CA SER A 628 -12.18 1.64 15.98
C SER A 628 -13.05 0.43 15.70
N TYR A 629 -12.91 -0.15 14.52
CA TYR A 629 -13.57 -1.41 14.22
C TYR A 629 -13.03 -2.46 15.18
N ASN A 630 -13.81 -2.80 16.20
CA ASN A 630 -13.48 -3.83 17.18
C ASN A 630 -13.86 -5.23 16.68
N GLY A 631 -14.33 -5.34 15.44
CA GLY A 631 -14.67 -6.61 14.81
C GLY A 631 -13.46 -7.44 14.42
N THR A 632 -13.71 -8.69 14.13
CA THR A 632 -12.70 -9.60 13.60
C THR A 632 -12.40 -9.27 12.15
N ILE A 633 -11.12 -9.09 11.80
CA ILE A 633 -10.66 -8.97 10.42
C ILE A 633 -10.46 -10.40 9.89
N PRO A 634 -11.33 -10.89 9.01
CA PRO A 634 -11.17 -12.23 8.47
C PRO A 634 -9.89 -12.30 7.63
N VAL A 635 -9.19 -13.42 7.73
CA VAL A 635 -7.98 -13.68 6.94
C VAL A 635 -8.16 -14.99 6.18
N TYR A 636 -7.79 -14.98 4.91
CA TYR A 636 -7.90 -16.12 4.00
C TYR A 636 -6.57 -16.39 3.32
N ILE A 637 -6.22 -17.65 3.14
CA ILE A 637 -5.15 -18.07 2.24
C ILE A 637 -5.79 -18.19 0.86
N ASN A 638 -5.42 -17.28 -0.04
CA ASN A 638 -6.01 -17.19 -1.38
C ASN A 638 -5.22 -17.97 -2.42
N ARG A 639 -3.92 -18.22 -2.18
CA ARG A 639 -3.07 -18.96 -3.10
C ARG A 639 -1.98 -19.70 -2.35
N ILE A 640 -1.69 -20.91 -2.79
CA ILE A 640 -0.54 -21.70 -2.33
C ILE A 640 0.25 -22.10 -3.55
N ARG A 641 1.55 -21.85 -3.56
CA ARG A 641 2.47 -22.24 -4.62
C ARG A 641 3.42 -23.31 -4.14
N LEU A 642 3.51 -24.36 -4.89
CA LEU A 642 4.52 -25.40 -4.74
C LEU A 642 5.50 -25.31 -5.93
N MET A 643 6.78 -25.05 -5.67
CA MET A 643 7.78 -24.92 -6.73
C MET A 643 7.35 -23.95 -7.85
N LEU A 644 6.80 -22.79 -7.48
CA LEU A 644 6.25 -21.73 -8.37
C LEU A 644 4.97 -22.11 -9.15
N ARG A 645 4.37 -23.27 -8.90
CA ARG A 645 3.08 -23.66 -9.51
C ARG A 645 1.95 -23.46 -8.52
N ASP A 646 0.90 -22.84 -8.97
CA ASP A 646 -0.31 -22.66 -8.17
C ASP A 646 -0.96 -24.02 -7.90
N THR A 647 -1.28 -24.28 -6.65
CA THR A 647 -1.80 -25.59 -6.20
C THR A 647 -2.85 -25.39 -5.12
N VAL A 648 -3.85 -26.25 -5.14
CA VAL A 648 -4.81 -26.36 -4.01
C VAL A 648 -4.27 -27.41 -3.05
N LEU A 649 -3.82 -26.94 -1.88
CA LEU A 649 -3.36 -27.83 -0.82
C LEU A 649 -4.56 -28.29 0.01
N THR A 650 -4.89 -29.56 -0.08
CA THR A 650 -5.90 -30.19 0.83
C THR A 650 -5.32 -30.28 2.23
N ASP A 651 -6.19 -30.31 3.25
CA ASP A 651 -5.72 -30.49 4.61
C ASP A 651 -5.06 -31.86 4.79
N ASN A 652 -3.91 -31.88 5.44
CA ASN A 652 -3.04 -33.05 5.60
C ASN A 652 -2.45 -33.59 4.28
N ALA A 653 -2.30 -32.75 3.26
CA ALA A 653 -1.66 -33.14 2.02
C ALA A 653 -0.26 -33.72 2.27
N SER A 654 0.06 -34.78 1.54
CA SER A 654 1.36 -35.44 1.62
C SER A 654 2.14 -35.17 0.34
N LEU A 655 3.15 -34.32 0.44
CA LEU A 655 3.98 -33.86 -0.65
C LEU A 655 5.24 -34.72 -0.78
N PRO A 656 5.71 -35.03 -1.99
CA PRO A 656 7.02 -35.62 -2.19
C PRO A 656 8.15 -34.65 -1.78
N TYR A 657 9.29 -35.16 -1.39
CA TYR A 657 10.45 -34.37 -0.97
C TYR A 657 10.94 -33.36 -2.02
N THR A 658 10.63 -33.59 -3.29
CA THR A 658 10.93 -32.68 -4.39
C THR A 658 10.15 -31.37 -4.35
N PHE A 659 9.01 -31.34 -3.63
CA PHE A 659 8.18 -30.16 -3.43
C PHE A 659 8.48 -29.50 -2.07
N ASN A 660 9.72 -29.06 -1.89
CA ASN A 660 10.25 -28.52 -0.65
C ASN A 660 10.19 -26.98 -0.56
N SER A 661 9.74 -26.30 -1.61
CA SER A 661 9.53 -24.86 -1.63
C SER A 661 8.04 -24.55 -1.67
N ILE A 662 7.55 -23.87 -0.62
CA ILE A 662 6.13 -23.54 -0.47
C ILE A 662 5.99 -22.03 -0.21
N SER A 663 5.09 -21.38 -0.95
CA SER A 663 4.69 -20.00 -0.72
C SER A 663 3.20 -19.95 -0.40
N PHE A 664 2.85 -19.18 0.61
CA PHE A 664 1.47 -18.89 1.01
C PHE A 664 1.18 -17.42 0.71
N SER A 665 0.22 -17.16 -0.18
CA SER A 665 -0.35 -15.82 -0.37
C SER A 665 -1.66 -15.75 0.40
N PHE A 666 -1.86 -14.67 1.13
CA PHE A 666 -3.02 -14.52 2.02
C PHE A 666 -3.49 -13.07 2.04
N VAL A 667 -4.74 -12.87 2.42
CA VAL A 667 -5.35 -11.56 2.49
C VAL A 667 -6.23 -11.44 3.73
N GLY A 668 -6.07 -10.35 4.46
CA GLY A 668 -7.01 -9.91 5.48
C GLY A 668 -7.98 -8.90 4.89
N ILE A 669 -9.28 -9.10 5.07
CA ILE A 669 -10.28 -8.24 4.45
C ILE A 669 -10.73 -7.18 5.45
N SER A 670 -10.36 -5.93 5.20
CA SER A 670 -10.88 -4.74 5.87
C SER A 670 -10.76 -3.54 4.93
N TYR A 671 -11.89 -2.90 4.66
CA TYR A 671 -11.95 -1.72 3.79
C TYR A 671 -11.66 -0.42 4.53
N GLN A 672 -11.81 -0.46 5.84
CA GLN A 672 -11.50 0.64 6.74
C GLN A 672 -9.99 0.75 7.01
N SER A 673 -9.27 -0.37 7.06
CA SER A 673 -7.89 -0.44 7.55
C SER A 673 -6.94 -1.13 6.57
N ILE A 674 -7.13 -0.97 5.27
CA ILE A 674 -6.37 -1.67 4.21
C ILE A 674 -4.85 -1.60 4.43
N SER A 675 -4.31 -0.41 4.68
CA SER A 675 -2.86 -0.19 4.85
C SER A 675 -2.31 -0.57 6.24
N ARG A 676 -3.16 -1.03 7.17
CA ARG A 676 -2.80 -1.25 8.58
C ARG A 676 -2.90 -2.68 9.04
N ILE A 677 -3.37 -3.58 8.17
CA ILE A 677 -3.47 -4.99 8.54
C ILE A 677 -2.06 -5.54 8.73
N ARG A 678 -1.80 -6.04 9.93
CA ARG A 678 -0.59 -6.81 10.22
C ARG A 678 -0.96 -8.27 10.37
N TYR A 679 -0.12 -9.11 9.80
CA TYR A 679 -0.27 -10.55 9.86
C TYR A 679 0.75 -11.12 10.83
N GLN A 680 0.33 -12.11 11.58
CA GLN A 680 1.24 -12.99 12.32
C GLN A 680 1.13 -14.38 11.71
N TYR A 681 2.28 -14.94 11.39
CA TYR A 681 2.39 -16.30 10.89
C TYR A 681 3.48 -17.07 11.61
N ARG A 682 3.35 -18.40 11.63
CA ARG A 682 4.41 -19.33 12.00
C ARG A 682 4.23 -20.63 11.26
N LEU A 683 5.32 -21.37 11.12
CA LEU A 683 5.33 -22.71 10.54
C LEU A 683 5.83 -23.71 11.58
N LEU A 684 4.88 -24.32 12.33
CA LEU A 684 5.21 -25.36 13.29
C LEU A 684 5.85 -26.55 12.57
N GLY A 685 6.90 -27.09 13.14
CA GLY A 685 7.79 -28.07 12.50
C GLY A 685 9.07 -27.44 11.94
N LEU A 686 9.08 -26.11 11.68
CA LEU A 686 10.27 -25.32 11.36
C LEU A 686 10.62 -24.39 12.54
N GLU A 687 9.68 -23.55 12.95
CA GLU A 687 9.83 -22.55 14.02
C GLU A 687 8.54 -22.44 14.85
N GLU A 688 8.69 -22.20 16.18
CA GLU A 688 7.54 -22.04 17.08
C GLU A 688 7.13 -20.59 17.27
N GLU A 689 8.02 -19.64 16.99
CA GLU A 689 7.79 -18.22 17.20
C GLU A 689 6.85 -17.62 16.16
N TRP A 690 6.10 -16.56 16.57
CA TRP A 690 5.24 -15.81 15.67
C TRP A 690 6.03 -14.69 15.01
N HIS A 691 6.09 -14.69 13.69
CA HIS A 691 6.63 -13.61 12.87
C HIS A 691 5.53 -12.63 12.50
N THR A 692 5.82 -11.34 12.57
CA THR A 692 4.88 -10.27 12.19
C THR A 692 5.30 -9.67 10.86
N THR A 693 4.35 -9.55 9.92
CA THR A 693 4.59 -8.97 8.60
C THR A 693 3.41 -8.11 8.14
N GLN A 694 3.64 -7.20 7.20
CA GLN A 694 2.62 -6.50 6.42
C GLN A 694 2.50 -7.07 5.00
N ASN A 695 3.43 -7.94 4.61
CA ASN A 695 3.38 -8.58 3.31
C ASN A 695 2.22 -9.57 3.26
N THR A 696 1.63 -9.71 2.10
CA THR A 696 0.52 -10.64 1.81
C THR A 696 1.01 -11.99 1.28
N GLU A 697 2.32 -12.20 1.22
CA GLU A 697 2.94 -13.45 0.80
C GLU A 697 4.14 -13.78 1.68
N VAL A 698 4.26 -15.07 2.03
CA VAL A 698 5.39 -15.63 2.76
C VAL A 698 5.84 -16.90 2.07
N SER A 699 7.15 -16.99 1.84
CA SER A 699 7.77 -18.12 1.15
C SER A 699 8.72 -18.87 2.08
N PHE A 700 8.66 -20.18 2.03
CA PHE A 700 9.54 -21.10 2.74
C PHE A 700 10.32 -21.90 1.69
N PRO A 701 11.52 -21.43 1.29
CA PRO A 701 12.41 -22.21 0.44
C PRO A 701 13.04 -23.32 1.26
N PHE A 702 13.11 -24.51 0.76
CA PHE A 702 13.80 -25.68 1.36
C PHE A 702 13.25 -26.13 2.73
N LEU A 703 12.07 -26.71 2.69
CA LEU A 703 11.52 -27.40 3.86
C LEU A 703 12.02 -28.84 3.88
N PRO A 704 12.70 -29.28 4.96
CA PRO A 704 13.08 -30.68 5.11
C PRO A 704 11.85 -31.61 5.25
N PRO A 705 12.00 -32.92 5.00
CA PRO A 705 10.95 -33.89 5.18
C PRO A 705 10.47 -33.93 6.64
N LYS A 706 9.27 -33.38 6.88
CA LYS A 706 8.62 -33.32 8.21
C LYS A 706 7.13 -33.03 8.06
N LYS A 707 6.41 -33.12 9.17
CA LYS A 707 5.05 -32.60 9.29
C LYS A 707 5.09 -31.13 9.64
N TYR A 708 4.31 -30.34 8.92
CA TYR A 708 4.23 -28.90 9.08
C TYR A 708 2.80 -28.45 9.31
N GLU A 709 2.67 -27.40 10.12
CA GLU A 709 1.41 -26.71 10.34
C GLU A 709 1.64 -25.21 10.18
N PHE A 710 1.20 -24.66 9.06
CA PHE A 710 1.20 -23.21 8.81
C PHE A 710 0.04 -22.59 9.55
N GLN A 711 0.32 -21.63 10.42
CA GLN A 711 -0.66 -20.87 11.18
C GLN A 711 -0.57 -19.39 10.83
N LEU A 712 -1.74 -18.79 10.55
CA LEU A 712 -1.87 -17.40 10.14
C LEU A 712 -2.99 -16.71 10.91
N ARG A 713 -2.78 -15.46 11.35
CA ARG A 713 -3.79 -14.62 11.97
C ARG A 713 -3.52 -13.14 11.69
N THR A 714 -4.54 -12.30 11.80
CA THR A 714 -4.40 -10.85 11.81
C THR A 714 -4.28 -10.30 13.21
N ILE A 715 -3.55 -9.21 13.35
CA ILE A 715 -3.43 -8.43 14.58
C ILE A 715 -3.74 -6.95 14.28
N ASN A 716 -4.25 -6.23 15.29
CA ASN A 716 -4.41 -4.78 15.21
C ASN A 716 -3.12 -4.04 15.57
N ASP A 717 -3.12 -2.71 15.45
CA ASP A 717 -1.98 -1.85 15.78
C ASP A 717 -1.47 -2.00 17.23
N ASN A 718 -2.34 -2.45 18.13
CA ASN A 718 -1.98 -2.72 19.53
C ASN A 718 -1.46 -4.14 19.76
N GLY A 719 -1.21 -4.91 18.69
CA GLY A 719 -0.73 -6.29 18.76
C GLY A 719 -1.79 -7.31 19.24
N ARG A 720 -3.06 -6.91 19.43
CA ARG A 720 -4.13 -7.82 19.80
C ARG A 720 -4.59 -8.62 18.59
N LYS A 721 -4.81 -9.92 18.78
CA LYS A 721 -5.37 -10.81 17.77
C LYS A 721 -6.77 -10.33 17.34
N THR A 722 -6.98 -10.18 16.04
CA THR A 722 -8.25 -9.71 15.46
C THR A 722 -8.94 -10.74 14.56
N SER A 723 -8.31 -11.91 14.31
CA SER A 723 -8.94 -13.01 13.55
C SER A 723 -8.87 -14.34 14.27
N ILE A 724 -9.67 -15.30 13.80
CA ILE A 724 -9.47 -16.71 14.07
C ILE A 724 -8.17 -17.13 13.37
N THR A 725 -7.37 -17.99 14.01
CA THR A 725 -6.15 -18.50 13.39
C THR A 725 -6.53 -19.47 12.27
N VAL A 726 -6.09 -19.17 11.05
CA VAL A 726 -6.21 -20.08 9.91
C VAL A 726 -5.06 -21.08 9.97
N ILE A 727 -5.36 -22.35 9.83
CA ILE A 727 -4.40 -23.44 9.96
C ILE A 727 -4.40 -24.26 8.67
N LYS A 728 -3.21 -24.54 8.13
CA LYS A 728 -2.99 -25.48 7.02
C LYS A 728 -1.93 -26.48 7.41
N LYS A 729 -2.29 -27.78 7.35
CA LYS A 729 -1.40 -28.89 7.69
C LYS A 729 -0.96 -29.61 6.43
N PHE A 730 0.31 -29.93 6.35
CA PHE A 730 0.88 -30.72 5.27
C PHE A 730 2.08 -31.52 5.76
N ASN A 731 2.45 -32.51 5.00
CA ASN A 731 3.60 -33.37 5.29
C ASN A 731 4.48 -33.50 4.07
N ILE A 732 5.78 -33.30 4.22
CA ILE A 732 6.78 -33.59 3.20
C ILE A 732 7.38 -34.95 3.50
N ARG A 733 7.17 -35.90 2.59
CA ARG A 733 7.69 -37.26 2.72
C ARG A 733 9.19 -37.27 2.53
N PRO A 734 9.92 -38.05 3.33
CA PRO A 734 11.34 -38.24 3.05
C PRO A 734 11.55 -38.96 1.71
N PRO A 735 12.69 -38.75 1.06
CA PRO A 735 13.06 -39.51 -0.11
C PRO A 735 13.12 -41.02 0.26
N PHE A 736 12.87 -41.89 -0.73
CA PHE A 736 12.78 -43.32 -0.49
C PHE A 736 14.08 -43.89 0.13
N TRP A 737 15.22 -43.27 -0.14
CA TRP A 737 16.51 -43.71 0.41
C TRP A 737 16.71 -43.36 1.90
N GLU A 738 15.90 -42.44 2.46
CA GLU A 738 15.88 -42.14 3.89
C GLU A 738 14.81 -42.93 4.64
N THR A 739 14.02 -43.74 3.93
CA THR A 739 12.98 -44.57 4.58
C THR A 739 13.62 -45.80 5.25
N ALA A 740 13.06 -46.20 6.39
CA ALA A 740 13.57 -47.34 7.17
C ALA A 740 13.73 -48.62 6.33
N TRP A 741 12.77 -48.92 5.43
CA TRP A 741 12.82 -50.09 4.58
C TRP A 741 14.00 -50.04 3.60
N PHE A 742 14.32 -48.87 3.03
CA PHE A 742 15.43 -48.70 2.11
C PHE A 742 16.77 -48.79 2.84
N ILE A 743 16.87 -48.17 4.03
CA ILE A 743 18.06 -48.29 4.87
C ILE A 743 18.28 -49.74 5.28
N ILE A 744 17.19 -50.45 5.72
CA ILE A 744 17.28 -51.87 6.05
C ILE A 744 17.69 -52.69 4.82
N PHE A 745 17.09 -52.42 3.67
CA PHE A 745 17.44 -53.06 2.42
C PHE A 745 18.90 -52.79 2.04
N GLY A 746 19.36 -51.54 2.17
CA GLY A 746 20.75 -51.12 1.92
C GLY A 746 21.71 -51.84 2.88
N ILE A 747 21.37 -51.94 4.18
CA ILE A 747 22.16 -52.71 5.15
C ILE A 747 22.19 -54.19 4.77
N LEU A 748 21.02 -54.77 4.45
CA LEU A 748 20.95 -56.19 4.02
C LEU A 748 21.71 -56.43 2.71
N PHE A 749 21.63 -55.47 1.77
CA PHE A 749 22.41 -55.53 0.55
C PHE A 749 23.91 -55.47 0.81
N LEU A 750 24.32 -54.53 1.70
CA LEU A 750 25.75 -54.43 2.11
C LEU A 750 26.23 -55.66 2.85
N LEU A 751 25.40 -56.26 3.72
CA LEU A 751 25.71 -57.50 4.42
C LEU A 751 25.82 -58.68 3.44
N THR A 752 24.90 -58.78 2.47
CA THR A 752 24.94 -59.79 1.44
C THR A 752 26.10 -59.56 0.44
N ALA A 753 26.33 -58.31 0.03
CA ALA A 753 27.48 -57.96 -0.81
C ALA A 753 28.81 -58.22 -0.04
N GLY A 754 28.86 -57.86 1.26
CA GLY A 754 30.00 -58.14 2.14
C GLY A 754 30.23 -59.64 2.32
N PHE A 755 29.16 -60.45 2.44
CA PHE A 755 29.23 -61.91 2.49
C PHE A 755 29.76 -62.49 1.20
N PHE A 756 29.23 -62.01 0.03
CA PHE A 756 29.75 -62.43 -1.31
C PHE A 756 31.16 -61.93 -1.55
N PHE A 757 31.47 -60.67 -1.14
CA PHE A 757 32.84 -60.13 -1.22
C PHE A 757 33.81 -60.89 -0.32
N TYR A 758 33.42 -61.25 0.92
CA TYR A 758 34.19 -62.09 1.83
C TYR A 758 34.41 -63.45 1.18
N ARG A 759 33.38 -64.08 0.63
CA ARG A 759 33.47 -65.34 -0.07
C ARG A 759 34.32 -65.25 -1.34
N TYR A 760 34.20 -64.14 -2.12
CA TYR A 760 35.06 -63.84 -3.25
C TYR A 760 36.50 -63.59 -2.84
N ARG A 761 36.75 -62.80 -1.75
CA ARG A 761 38.09 -62.59 -1.19
C ARG A 761 38.72 -63.87 -0.66
N VAL A 762 37.95 -64.70 0.04
CA VAL A 762 38.45 -66.03 0.47
C VAL A 762 38.81 -66.91 -0.73
N ASN A 763 38.09 -66.76 -1.87
CA ASN A 763 38.41 -67.44 -3.12
C ASN A 763 39.54 -66.72 -3.92
N SER A 764 39.70 -65.40 -3.79
CA SER A 764 40.70 -64.59 -4.54
C SER A 764 42.04 -64.40 -3.86
N ILE A 765 42.14 -64.72 -2.54
CA ILE A 765 43.45 -64.85 -1.80
C ILE A 765 44.35 -65.95 -2.45
N LYS A 766 43.80 -66.65 -3.46
CA LYS A 766 44.55 -67.67 -4.24
C LYS A 766 45.16 -67.14 -5.57
N SER A 767 44.99 -65.88 -5.88
CA SER A 767 45.69 -65.32 -7.08
C SER A 767 46.23 -63.90 -6.78
N ASP A 768 47.49 -63.87 -6.42
CA ASP A 768 48.32 -62.67 -6.36
C ASP A 768 48.34 -61.99 -7.76
N ASN A 769 47.86 -60.75 -7.81
CA ASN A 769 48.30 -59.74 -8.82
C ASN A 769 47.24 -58.70 -9.05
N LEU A 770 47.06 -57.73 -8.18
CA LEU A 770 46.31 -56.50 -8.54
C LEU A 770 46.63 -55.32 -7.59
N ILE A 771 47.89 -55.09 -7.24
CA ILE A 771 48.31 -53.94 -6.43
C ILE A 771 48.51 -52.67 -7.27
N HIS A 772 48.50 -52.74 -8.59
CA HIS A 772 48.85 -51.60 -9.42
C HIS A 772 47.66 -50.77 -9.97
N GLN A 773 46.42 -51.13 -9.75
CA GLN A 773 45.29 -50.35 -10.26
C GLN A 773 44.62 -49.42 -9.22
N GLU A 774 44.85 -49.57 -7.94
CA GLU A 774 44.20 -48.73 -6.91
C GLU A 774 44.73 -47.30 -6.79
N ILE A 775 45.94 -47.01 -7.24
CA ILE A 775 46.53 -45.67 -7.08
C ILE A 775 45.90 -44.66 -8.02
N ASN A 776 45.30 -45.07 -9.12
CA ASN A 776 44.71 -44.15 -10.11
C ASN A 776 43.26 -43.72 -9.78
N GLN A 777 42.52 -44.49 -8.99
CA GLN A 777 41.13 -44.14 -8.61
C GLN A 777 41.05 -43.11 -7.50
N TYR A 778 42.04 -43.07 -6.60
CA TYR A 778 42.06 -42.06 -5.50
C TYR A 778 42.37 -40.64 -6.04
N ARG A 779 43.00 -40.52 -7.20
CA ARG A 779 43.27 -39.20 -7.84
C ARG A 779 42.02 -38.56 -8.40
N GLN A 780 41.01 -39.33 -8.82
CA GLN A 780 39.79 -38.80 -9.42
C GLN A 780 38.73 -38.30 -8.39
N GLN A 781 38.67 -38.86 -7.19
CA GLN A 781 37.71 -38.47 -6.18
C GLN A 781 38.06 -37.14 -5.46
N ALA A 782 39.33 -36.72 -5.51
CA ALA A 782 39.74 -35.43 -4.96
C ALA A 782 39.30 -34.22 -5.82
N LEU A 783 39.00 -34.46 -7.10
CA LEU A 783 38.67 -33.42 -8.06
C LEU A 783 37.17 -33.02 -8.07
N SER A 784 36.26 -33.85 -7.57
CA SER A 784 34.83 -33.61 -7.64
C SER A 784 34.27 -32.77 -6.46
N LYS A 785 35.11 -32.37 -5.49
CA LYS A 785 34.71 -31.58 -4.32
C LYS A 785 34.84 -30.05 -4.49
N GLN A 786 35.03 -29.56 -5.70
CA GLN A 786 35.30 -28.13 -5.96
C GLN A 786 34.08 -27.28 -6.35
N MET A 787 32.87 -27.67 -6.03
CA MET A 787 31.76 -26.69 -6.13
C MET A 787 31.83 -25.74 -4.95
N ASN A 788 31.99 -24.44 -5.20
CA ASN A 788 32.07 -23.41 -4.17
C ASN A 788 30.68 -23.23 -3.53
N PRO A 789 30.43 -23.78 -2.31
CA PRO A 789 29.11 -23.71 -1.67
C PRO A 789 28.70 -22.27 -1.40
N HIS A 790 29.65 -21.41 -1.18
CA HIS A 790 29.44 -20.02 -0.85
C HIS A 790 28.81 -19.22 -2.03
N PHE A 791 29.21 -19.49 -3.26
CA PHE A 791 28.59 -18.89 -4.43
C PHE A 791 27.12 -19.33 -4.58
N LEU A 792 26.83 -20.61 -4.34
CA LEU A 792 25.47 -21.14 -4.39
C LEU A 792 24.54 -20.43 -3.37
N PHE A 793 24.98 -20.33 -2.12
CA PHE A 793 24.22 -19.63 -1.08
C PHE A 793 24.03 -18.15 -1.40
N ASN A 794 25.06 -17.52 -1.91
CA ASN A 794 25.00 -16.10 -2.23
C ASN A 794 24.08 -15.80 -3.42
N SER A 795 24.08 -16.65 -4.43
CA SER A 795 23.16 -16.54 -5.56
C SER A 795 21.71 -16.78 -5.16
N LEU A 796 21.45 -17.75 -4.26
CA LEU A 796 20.12 -18.00 -3.70
C LEU A 796 19.61 -16.81 -2.89
N ASN A 797 20.45 -16.20 -2.08
CA ASN A 797 20.12 -14.97 -1.35
C ASN A 797 19.78 -13.80 -2.28
N SER A 798 20.49 -13.69 -3.40
CA SER A 798 20.20 -12.65 -4.39
C SER A 798 18.86 -12.88 -5.09
N ILE A 799 18.54 -14.14 -5.42
CA ILE A 799 17.23 -14.53 -5.95
C ILE A 799 16.14 -14.18 -4.94
N GLN A 800 16.32 -14.56 -3.67
CA GLN A 800 15.40 -14.24 -2.59
C GLN A 800 15.18 -12.72 -2.44
N PHE A 801 16.23 -11.94 -2.52
CA PHE A 801 16.17 -10.49 -2.47
C PHE A 801 15.30 -9.89 -3.58
N TYR A 802 15.44 -10.35 -4.82
CA TYR A 802 14.63 -9.89 -5.96
C TYR A 802 13.17 -10.35 -5.84
N ILE A 803 12.91 -11.55 -5.31
CA ILE A 803 11.57 -12.07 -5.05
C ILE A 803 10.86 -11.24 -3.97
N VAL A 804 11.53 -10.94 -2.86
CA VAL A 804 11.00 -10.13 -1.75
C VAL A 804 10.71 -8.69 -2.19
N LYS A 805 11.50 -8.14 -3.11
CA LYS A 805 11.25 -6.83 -3.72
C LYS A 805 10.11 -6.81 -4.73
N ASN A 806 9.49 -7.96 -5.00
CA ASN A 806 8.46 -8.13 -6.03
C ASN A 806 8.93 -7.74 -7.45
N ASP A 807 10.23 -7.75 -7.70
CA ASP A 807 10.82 -7.52 -9.01
C ASP A 807 10.85 -8.83 -9.79
N ARG A 808 9.73 -9.12 -10.45
CA ARG A 808 9.55 -10.35 -11.23
C ARG A 808 10.54 -10.48 -12.39
N VAL A 809 10.91 -9.37 -13.00
CA VAL A 809 11.80 -9.36 -14.16
C VAL A 809 13.23 -9.69 -13.73
N ALA A 810 13.74 -8.97 -12.74
CA ALA A 810 15.09 -9.18 -12.22
C ALA A 810 15.25 -10.56 -11.57
N SER A 811 14.27 -11.04 -10.81
CA SER A 811 14.33 -12.38 -10.20
C SER A 811 14.34 -13.49 -11.24
N SER A 812 13.50 -13.39 -12.29
CA SER A 812 13.46 -14.38 -13.37
C SER A 812 14.74 -14.36 -14.19
N LEU A 813 15.27 -13.18 -14.49
CA LEU A 813 16.51 -13.03 -15.25
C LEU A 813 17.71 -13.60 -14.47
N TYR A 814 17.82 -13.25 -13.18
CA TYR A 814 18.88 -13.76 -12.31
C TYR A 814 18.83 -15.28 -12.18
N LEU A 815 17.63 -15.83 -11.94
CA LEU A 815 17.42 -17.28 -11.81
C LEU A 815 17.76 -18.01 -13.10
N SER A 816 17.38 -17.46 -14.26
CA SER A 816 17.71 -18.04 -15.57
C SER A 816 19.21 -18.07 -15.82
N LYS A 817 19.92 -16.98 -15.57
CA LYS A 817 21.38 -16.90 -15.73
C LYS A 817 22.10 -17.83 -14.74
N PHE A 818 21.63 -17.90 -13.49
CA PHE A 818 22.16 -18.80 -12.48
C PHE A 818 21.98 -20.27 -12.86
N ALA A 819 20.79 -20.65 -13.34
CA ALA A 819 20.53 -22.00 -13.80
C ALA A 819 21.43 -22.37 -15.00
N ASN A 820 21.66 -21.44 -15.93
CA ASN A 820 22.54 -21.64 -17.04
C ASN A 820 24.00 -21.78 -16.61
N LEU A 821 24.49 -20.93 -15.73
CA LEU A 821 25.85 -21.07 -15.19
C LEU A 821 26.05 -22.41 -14.49
N MET A 822 25.09 -22.82 -13.65
CA MET A 822 25.15 -24.11 -12.95
C MET A 822 25.20 -25.30 -13.92
N ARG A 823 24.47 -25.23 -15.04
CA ARG A 823 24.49 -26.26 -16.07
C ARG A 823 25.86 -26.33 -16.74
N ILE A 824 26.45 -25.20 -17.10
CA ILE A 824 27.78 -25.13 -17.71
C ILE A 824 28.84 -25.65 -16.72
N ILE A 825 28.79 -25.26 -15.45
CA ILE A 825 29.71 -25.74 -14.42
C ILE A 825 29.64 -27.26 -14.28
N LEU A 826 28.42 -27.82 -14.20
CA LEU A 826 28.25 -29.28 -14.11
C LEU A 826 28.81 -30.02 -15.33
N ASN A 827 28.55 -29.50 -16.53
CA ASN A 827 29.08 -30.13 -17.77
C ASN A 827 30.59 -30.02 -17.84
N ASN A 828 31.17 -28.86 -17.56
CA ASN A 828 32.59 -28.61 -17.63
C ASN A 828 33.37 -29.40 -16.55
N SER A 829 32.78 -29.65 -15.39
CA SER A 829 33.43 -30.42 -14.31
C SER A 829 33.59 -31.90 -14.60
N GLN A 830 32.89 -32.44 -15.61
CA GLN A 830 32.99 -33.87 -16.01
C GLN A 830 34.11 -34.11 -17.02
N ASN A 831 34.65 -33.08 -17.62
CA ASN A 831 35.66 -33.17 -18.66
C ASN A 831 37.06 -32.80 -18.13
N HIS A 832 38.09 -33.52 -18.58
CA HIS A 832 39.47 -33.20 -18.24
C HIS A 832 39.96 -31.90 -18.86
N VAL A 833 39.46 -31.62 -20.05
CA VAL A 833 39.73 -30.43 -20.85
C VAL A 833 38.42 -29.94 -21.47
N ILE A 834 38.30 -28.66 -21.67
CA ILE A 834 37.15 -28.00 -22.30
C ILE A 834 37.60 -26.99 -23.33
N THR A 835 36.71 -26.58 -24.22
CA THR A 835 37.05 -25.51 -25.16
C THR A 835 37.24 -24.18 -24.41
N LEU A 836 38.10 -23.32 -24.89
CA LEU A 836 38.26 -21.99 -24.35
C LEU A 836 36.92 -21.20 -24.39
N ASN A 837 36.09 -21.45 -25.39
CA ASN A 837 34.77 -20.87 -25.52
C ASN A 837 33.85 -21.25 -24.34
N ASP A 838 33.89 -22.51 -23.88
CA ASP A 838 33.10 -22.95 -22.75
C ASP A 838 33.57 -22.33 -21.41
N GLU A 839 34.90 -22.21 -21.23
CA GLU A 839 35.51 -21.53 -20.09
C GLU A 839 35.06 -20.06 -20.04
N LEU A 840 35.19 -19.34 -21.19
CA LEU A 840 34.80 -17.94 -21.29
C LEU A 840 33.30 -17.73 -21.14
N SER A 841 32.49 -18.65 -21.63
CA SER A 841 31.03 -18.59 -21.48
C SER A 841 30.60 -18.72 -20.02
N ALA A 842 31.24 -19.62 -19.27
CA ALA A 842 31.02 -19.72 -17.83
C ALA A 842 31.44 -18.45 -17.10
N LEU A 843 32.59 -17.90 -17.43
CA LEU A 843 33.12 -16.68 -16.85
C LEU A 843 32.22 -15.45 -17.10
N ARG A 844 31.74 -15.32 -18.33
CA ARG A 844 30.79 -14.22 -18.68
C ARG A 844 29.51 -14.29 -17.85
N LEU A 845 28.89 -15.47 -17.79
CA LEU A 845 27.70 -15.68 -16.97
C LEU A 845 27.96 -15.45 -15.48
N TYR A 846 29.11 -15.87 -15.00
CA TYR A 846 29.51 -15.61 -13.61
C TYR A 846 29.64 -14.11 -13.34
N LEU A 847 30.35 -13.39 -14.23
CA LEU A 847 30.52 -11.94 -14.10
C LEU A 847 29.22 -11.17 -14.20
N GLU A 848 28.32 -11.58 -15.10
CA GLU A 848 27.01 -10.98 -15.22
C GLU A 848 26.16 -11.15 -13.94
N LEU A 849 26.22 -12.34 -13.31
CA LEU A 849 25.52 -12.61 -12.06
C LEU A 849 26.09 -11.80 -10.89
N GLU A 850 27.41 -11.69 -10.81
CA GLU A 850 28.06 -10.88 -9.77
C GLU A 850 27.84 -9.37 -10.01
N SER A 851 27.84 -8.90 -11.26
CA SER A 851 27.52 -7.52 -11.60
C SER A 851 26.07 -7.18 -11.19
N MET A 852 25.10 -8.00 -11.58
CA MET A 852 23.71 -7.86 -11.14
C MET A 852 23.57 -7.85 -9.62
N ARG A 853 24.32 -8.71 -8.93
CA ARG A 853 24.31 -8.81 -7.48
C ARG A 853 24.83 -7.55 -6.80
N PHE A 854 25.87 -6.97 -7.35
CA PHE A 854 26.52 -5.79 -6.79
C PHE A 854 26.04 -4.48 -7.40
N LYS A 855 24.96 -4.50 -8.18
CA LYS A 855 24.32 -3.32 -8.77
C LYS A 855 25.30 -2.52 -9.62
N ASP A 856 25.96 -3.22 -10.52
CA ASP A 856 26.91 -2.65 -11.48
C ASP A 856 28.03 -1.82 -10.84
N ARG A 857 28.47 -2.22 -9.64
CA ARG A 857 29.57 -1.56 -8.92
C ARG A 857 30.92 -1.73 -9.61
N PHE A 858 31.01 -2.64 -10.54
CA PHE A 858 32.21 -2.83 -11.35
C PHE A 858 31.86 -3.08 -12.79
N GLU A 859 32.75 -2.63 -13.66
CA GLU A 859 32.73 -2.93 -15.08
C GLU A 859 33.81 -3.94 -15.42
N TYR A 860 33.59 -4.78 -16.41
CA TYR A 860 34.59 -5.77 -16.85
C TYR A 860 34.71 -5.77 -18.37
N THR A 861 35.93 -6.01 -18.83
CA THR A 861 36.25 -6.13 -20.26
C THR A 861 36.98 -7.41 -20.56
N PHE A 862 36.72 -8.00 -21.74
CA PHE A 862 37.49 -9.12 -22.31
C PHE A 862 38.21 -8.64 -23.55
N ASP A 863 39.53 -8.65 -23.50
CA ASP A 863 40.41 -8.39 -24.66
C ASP A 863 41.06 -9.71 -25.08
N ILE A 864 40.53 -10.28 -26.14
CA ILE A 864 40.93 -11.61 -26.60
C ILE A 864 41.64 -11.44 -27.94
N ASP A 865 42.88 -11.89 -28.01
CA ASP A 865 43.70 -11.85 -29.22
C ASP A 865 42.94 -12.53 -30.38
N PRO A 866 42.74 -11.82 -31.51
CA PRO A 866 42.02 -12.34 -32.66
C PRO A 866 42.61 -13.65 -33.26
N LEU A 867 43.86 -13.98 -32.96
CA LEU A 867 44.52 -15.21 -33.39
C LEU A 867 44.08 -16.44 -32.58
N ILE A 868 43.38 -16.26 -31.46
CA ILE A 868 42.90 -17.37 -30.64
C ILE A 868 41.59 -17.93 -31.18
N ASN A 869 41.65 -19.17 -31.68
CA ASN A 869 40.41 -19.87 -32.03
C ASN A 869 39.77 -20.47 -30.75
N GLN A 870 38.76 -19.77 -30.19
CA GLN A 870 38.13 -20.14 -28.94
C GLN A 870 37.43 -21.52 -28.96
N ILE A 871 37.05 -22.03 -30.13
CA ILE A 871 36.32 -23.31 -30.29
C ILE A 871 37.28 -24.51 -30.31
N THR A 872 38.46 -24.34 -30.86
CA THR A 872 39.43 -25.45 -31.00
C THR A 872 40.49 -25.43 -29.91
N THR A 873 40.72 -24.31 -29.21
CA THR A 873 41.72 -24.23 -28.15
C THR A 873 41.17 -24.93 -26.89
N MET A 874 41.84 -26.00 -26.49
CA MET A 874 41.46 -26.80 -25.33
C MET A 874 42.23 -26.35 -24.07
N VAL A 875 41.52 -26.13 -22.96
CA VAL A 875 42.10 -25.70 -21.68
C VAL A 875 41.54 -26.54 -20.53
N PRO A 876 42.23 -26.62 -19.39
CA PRO A 876 41.66 -27.25 -18.21
C PRO A 876 40.44 -26.42 -17.68
N PRO A 877 39.34 -27.03 -17.27
CA PRO A 877 38.15 -26.31 -16.83
C PRO A 877 38.41 -25.52 -15.55
N PHE A 878 37.77 -24.38 -15.40
CA PHE A 878 37.79 -23.49 -14.21
C PHE A 878 39.19 -23.03 -13.80
N ILE A 879 40.06 -22.81 -14.79
CA ILE A 879 41.46 -22.41 -14.49
C ILE A 879 41.57 -20.90 -14.26
N ILE A 880 40.71 -20.11 -14.90
CA ILE A 880 40.72 -18.65 -14.83
C ILE A 880 39.79 -18.15 -13.72
N GLN A 881 38.71 -18.83 -13.48
CA GLN A 881 37.63 -18.43 -12.55
C GLN A 881 38.13 -18.05 -11.16
N PRO A 882 39.03 -18.78 -10.46
CA PRO A 882 39.49 -18.45 -9.12
C PRO A 882 40.16 -17.07 -9.01
N PHE A 883 40.79 -16.62 -10.08
CA PHE A 883 41.47 -15.32 -10.09
C PHE A 883 40.48 -14.18 -10.27
N ILE A 884 39.47 -14.37 -11.11
CA ILE A 884 38.35 -13.46 -11.28
C ILE A 884 37.55 -13.33 -9.98
N GLU A 885 37.27 -14.45 -9.31
CA GLU A 885 36.60 -14.46 -8.00
C GLU A 885 37.40 -13.63 -6.98
N ASN A 886 38.71 -13.83 -6.92
CA ASN A 886 39.55 -13.07 -6.00
C ASN A 886 39.61 -11.57 -6.33
N SER A 887 39.74 -11.22 -7.60
CA SER A 887 39.69 -9.81 -8.02
C SER A 887 38.40 -9.13 -7.64
N ILE A 888 37.25 -9.79 -7.82
CA ILE A 888 35.95 -9.23 -7.41
C ILE A 888 35.86 -9.13 -5.88
N TRP A 889 36.03 -10.25 -5.19
CA TRP A 889 35.71 -10.33 -3.77
C TRP A 889 36.73 -9.66 -2.86
N HIS A 890 38.03 -9.81 -3.15
CA HIS A 890 39.12 -9.27 -2.31
C HIS A 890 39.63 -7.94 -2.86
N GLY A 891 39.56 -7.72 -4.17
CA GLY A 891 40.01 -6.49 -4.83
C GLY A 891 38.92 -5.43 -4.91
N LEU A 892 37.95 -5.62 -5.77
CA LEU A 892 36.96 -4.59 -6.19
C LEU A 892 35.91 -4.29 -5.15
N MET A 893 35.45 -5.29 -4.43
CA MET A 893 34.37 -5.09 -3.43
C MET A 893 34.80 -4.27 -2.22
N ASN A 894 36.09 -4.22 -1.97
CA ASN A 894 36.67 -3.45 -0.86
C ASN A 894 37.15 -2.04 -1.27
N ARG A 895 36.90 -1.65 -2.54
CA ARG A 895 37.26 -0.33 -3.08
C ARG A 895 36.08 0.66 -2.95
N GLU A 896 36.38 1.90 -2.66
CA GLU A 896 35.43 3.03 -2.80
C GLU A 896 35.48 3.56 -4.25
N GLY A 897 34.35 3.52 -4.95
CA GLY A 897 34.21 3.94 -6.35
C GLY A 897 34.02 2.79 -7.33
N ALA A 898 33.95 3.11 -8.62
CA ALA A 898 33.74 2.13 -9.68
C ALA A 898 34.94 1.21 -9.83
N GLY A 899 34.71 -0.08 -9.77
CA GLY A 899 35.70 -1.12 -10.03
C GLY A 899 35.87 -1.39 -11.51
N ILE A 900 37.08 -1.72 -11.94
CA ILE A 900 37.37 -2.14 -13.31
C ILE A 900 38.11 -3.46 -13.24
N LEU A 901 37.62 -4.43 -14.01
CA LEU A 901 38.26 -5.74 -14.19
C LEU A 901 38.57 -5.99 -15.67
N ASN A 902 39.82 -6.06 -16.00
CA ASN A 902 40.26 -6.33 -17.36
C ASN A 902 40.80 -7.76 -17.48
N ILE A 903 40.26 -8.51 -18.40
CA ILE A 903 40.70 -9.89 -18.69
C ILE A 903 41.24 -9.91 -20.11
N LYS A 904 42.56 -10.15 -20.22
CA LYS A 904 43.24 -10.19 -21.51
C LYS A 904 43.81 -11.58 -21.79
N LEU A 905 43.59 -12.11 -22.98
CA LEU A 905 44.09 -13.38 -23.45
C LEU A 905 44.98 -13.17 -24.66
N ILE A 906 46.20 -13.62 -24.55
CA ILE A 906 47.22 -13.49 -25.61
C ILE A 906 47.73 -14.89 -25.96
N LEU A 907 47.87 -15.18 -27.26
CA LEU A 907 48.43 -16.42 -27.74
C LEU A 907 49.95 -16.34 -27.80
N GLU A 908 50.64 -17.26 -27.13
CA GLU A 908 52.11 -17.39 -27.17
C GLU A 908 52.50 -18.80 -27.59
N GLU A 909 53.21 -18.95 -28.64
CA GLU A 909 53.70 -20.20 -29.30
C GLU A 909 52.91 -21.48 -28.99
N ASN A 910 52.91 -21.97 -27.73
CA ASN A 910 52.27 -23.23 -27.33
C ASN A 910 51.48 -23.07 -26.00
N GLN A 911 51.23 -21.87 -25.57
CA GLN A 911 50.52 -21.57 -24.31
C GLN A 911 49.67 -20.29 -24.44
N LEU A 912 48.69 -20.21 -23.62
CA LEU A 912 47.81 -19.06 -23.53
C LEU A 912 48.20 -18.22 -22.31
N ARG A 913 48.58 -16.97 -22.51
CA ARG A 913 48.79 -16.03 -21.41
C ARG A 913 47.47 -15.34 -21.10
N CYS A 914 46.91 -15.63 -19.93
CA CYS A 914 45.73 -14.93 -19.40
C CYS A 914 46.21 -13.89 -18.37
N ILE A 915 45.84 -12.65 -18.58
CA ILE A 915 46.11 -11.55 -17.67
C ILE A 915 44.77 -11.11 -17.06
N VAL A 916 44.68 -11.19 -15.77
CA VAL A 916 43.52 -10.68 -15.00
C VAL A 916 44.02 -9.48 -14.19
N GLU A 917 43.47 -8.32 -14.48
CA GLU A 917 43.88 -7.07 -13.86
C GLU A 917 42.67 -6.37 -13.25
N ASP A 918 42.76 -6.06 -11.99
CA ASP A 918 41.76 -5.29 -11.27
C ASP A 918 42.38 -3.96 -10.76
N ASN A 919 41.54 -2.97 -10.65
CA ASN A 919 41.90 -1.71 -10.01
C ASN A 919 41.46 -1.67 -8.54
N GLY A 920 41.45 -2.79 -7.86
CA GLY A 920 41.01 -2.97 -6.49
C GLY A 920 41.95 -2.37 -5.44
N VAL A 921 41.77 -2.78 -4.18
CA VAL A 921 42.56 -2.24 -3.05
C VAL A 921 44.01 -2.79 -2.98
N GLY A 922 44.39 -3.73 -3.85
CA GLY A 922 45.68 -4.41 -3.83
C GLY A 922 45.76 -5.54 -2.79
N ARG A 923 46.69 -6.49 -3.00
CA ARG A 923 46.77 -7.72 -2.20
C ARG A 923 47.18 -7.49 -0.75
N GLN A 924 48.04 -6.52 -0.48
CA GLN A 924 48.53 -6.26 0.88
C GLN A 924 47.42 -5.69 1.74
N LYS A 925 46.68 -4.70 1.23
CA LYS A 925 45.53 -4.10 1.92
C LYS A 925 44.37 -5.07 2.07
N ALA A 926 44.13 -5.92 1.09
CA ALA A 926 43.14 -6.99 1.16
C ALA A 926 43.47 -8.01 2.26
N ALA A 927 44.73 -8.44 2.37
CA ALA A 927 45.23 -9.34 3.43
C ALA A 927 45.13 -8.74 4.81
N ASP A 928 45.41 -7.45 4.96
CA ASP A 928 45.26 -6.71 6.23
C ASP A 928 43.81 -6.60 6.67
N MET A 929 42.88 -6.49 5.73
CA MET A 929 41.41 -6.50 5.98
C MET A 929 40.92 -7.90 6.39
N GLU A 930 41.44 -8.95 5.80
CA GLU A 930 41.14 -10.34 6.16
C GLU A 930 41.67 -10.73 7.53
N SER A 931 42.88 -10.26 7.91
CA SER A 931 43.47 -10.55 9.23
C SER A 931 42.68 -9.96 10.39
N LYS A 932 41.82 -8.96 10.14
CA LYS A 932 40.92 -8.36 11.11
C LYS A 932 39.60 -9.12 11.30
N ASN A 933 39.24 -9.98 10.38
CA ASN A 933 38.08 -10.86 10.46
C ASN A 933 38.53 -12.29 10.80
N GLN A 934 38.16 -12.82 11.98
CA GLN A 934 38.59 -14.09 12.61
C GLN A 934 38.37 -15.39 11.81
N PHE A 935 38.27 -15.36 10.47
CA PHE A 935 38.07 -16.53 9.61
C PHE A 935 39.07 -16.64 8.46
N GLY A 936 40.31 -16.20 8.67
CA GLY A 936 41.36 -16.29 7.67
C GLY A 936 41.87 -17.73 7.46
N ARG A 937 41.33 -18.46 6.47
CA ARG A 937 42.01 -19.60 5.85
C ARG A 937 42.55 -19.13 4.49
N PRO A 938 43.84 -19.37 4.18
CA PRO A 938 44.38 -19.05 2.87
C PRO A 938 43.57 -19.74 1.76
N SER A 939 43.27 -19.03 0.68
CA SER A 939 42.44 -19.52 -0.40
C SER A 939 43.04 -20.81 -1.02
N LYS A 940 42.46 -21.95 -0.65
CA LYS A 940 42.84 -23.25 -1.15
C LYS A 940 42.67 -23.35 -2.70
N GLY A 941 41.90 -22.46 -3.31
CA GLY A 941 41.64 -22.44 -4.74
C GLY A 941 42.87 -22.15 -5.59
N ILE A 942 43.70 -21.22 -5.20
CA ILE A 942 44.90 -20.84 -5.96
C ILE A 942 45.94 -21.96 -5.96
N SER A 943 46.22 -22.56 -4.79
CA SER A 943 47.14 -23.67 -4.65
C SER A 943 46.73 -24.90 -5.47
N ILE A 944 45.46 -25.17 -5.56
CA ILE A 944 44.90 -26.24 -6.39
C ILE A 944 45.07 -25.90 -7.88
N THR A 945 44.81 -24.68 -8.27
CA THR A 945 44.98 -24.24 -9.68
C THR A 945 46.44 -24.29 -10.11
N GLU A 946 47.35 -23.86 -9.26
CA GLU A 946 48.78 -23.96 -9.54
C GLU A 946 49.22 -25.41 -9.69
N THR A 947 48.79 -26.30 -8.80
CA THR A 947 49.07 -27.75 -8.87
C THR A 947 48.50 -28.35 -10.16
N ARG A 948 47.28 -27.99 -10.56
CA ARG A 948 46.66 -28.45 -11.81
C ARG A 948 47.45 -28.00 -13.02
N LEU A 949 47.83 -26.72 -13.10
CA LEU A 949 48.66 -26.21 -14.21
C LEU A 949 49.98 -26.98 -14.35
N ARG A 950 50.64 -27.31 -13.25
CA ARG A 950 51.87 -28.12 -13.20
C ARG A 950 51.65 -29.56 -13.67
N LEU A 951 50.48 -30.14 -13.40
CA LEU A 951 50.15 -31.51 -13.85
C LEU A 951 49.88 -31.59 -15.34
N PHE A 952 49.36 -30.53 -15.95
CA PHE A 952 49.09 -30.49 -17.39
C PHE A 952 50.32 -30.10 -18.23
N ASP A 953 51.38 -29.52 -17.65
CA ASP A 953 52.65 -29.27 -18.34
C ASP A 953 53.87 -29.84 -17.54
N PRO A 954 54.05 -31.16 -17.57
CA PRO A 954 55.17 -31.80 -16.83
C PRO A 954 56.56 -31.44 -17.36
N LYS A 955 56.67 -30.87 -18.57
CA LYS A 955 57.94 -30.52 -19.18
C LYS A 955 58.47 -29.16 -18.70
N ASN A 956 57.66 -28.31 -18.13
CA ASN A 956 58.02 -26.94 -17.77
C ASN A 956 58.05 -26.74 -16.21
N VAL A 957 58.56 -27.70 -15.48
CA VAL A 957 58.62 -27.73 -14.01
C VAL A 957 59.38 -26.53 -13.38
N ARG A 958 60.17 -25.79 -14.14
CA ARG A 958 61.00 -24.69 -13.62
C ARG A 958 60.39 -23.30 -13.70
N SER A 959 59.32 -23.06 -14.44
CA SER A 959 58.64 -21.78 -14.48
C SER A 959 57.46 -21.72 -13.50
N LYS A 960 57.25 -20.60 -12.84
CA LYS A 960 56.03 -20.35 -12.05
C LYS A 960 54.89 -20.10 -13.02
N PRO A 961 53.84 -20.95 -13.04
CA PRO A 961 52.75 -20.77 -14.00
C PRO A 961 51.82 -19.57 -13.68
N ILE A 962 52.04 -18.94 -12.53
CA ILE A 962 51.24 -17.80 -12.07
C ILE A 962 52.15 -16.73 -11.50
N ASN A 963 52.03 -15.51 -12.04
CA ASN A 963 52.78 -14.34 -11.57
C ASN A 963 51.80 -13.28 -11.08
N TYR A 964 52.13 -12.63 -9.99
CA TYR A 964 51.38 -11.54 -9.44
C TYR A 964 52.19 -10.25 -9.46
N THR A 965 51.59 -9.18 -9.96
CA THR A 965 52.14 -7.83 -9.96
C THR A 965 51.18 -6.90 -9.23
N ASP A 966 51.62 -6.29 -8.18
CA ASP A 966 50.84 -5.29 -7.47
C ASP A 966 50.98 -3.95 -8.22
N LEU A 967 49.85 -3.30 -8.51
CA LEU A 967 49.74 -2.03 -9.21
C LEU A 967 49.71 -0.88 -8.20
N TYR A 968 50.48 0.17 -8.48
CA TYR A 968 50.56 1.34 -7.62
C TYR A 968 50.35 2.60 -8.43
N ASP A 969 49.71 3.59 -7.82
CA ASP A 969 49.55 4.90 -8.40
C ASP A 969 50.87 5.73 -8.35
N GLN A 970 50.82 6.92 -8.90
CA GLN A 970 52.01 7.81 -8.93
C GLN A 970 52.47 8.21 -7.54
N ASN A 971 51.69 8.00 -6.50
CA ASN A 971 51.98 8.33 -5.10
C ASN A 971 52.38 7.09 -4.30
N GLY A 972 52.51 5.91 -4.92
CA GLY A 972 52.90 4.68 -4.26
C GLY A 972 51.77 3.97 -3.50
N ALA A 973 50.52 4.40 -3.64
CA ALA A 973 49.37 3.71 -3.07
C ALA A 973 48.92 2.55 -3.97
N ALA A 974 48.52 1.44 -3.36
CA ALA A 974 48.07 0.26 -4.11
C ALA A 974 46.82 0.61 -4.92
N GLU A 975 46.89 0.44 -6.24
CA GLU A 975 45.86 0.76 -7.21
C GLU A 975 45.27 -0.49 -7.90
N GLY A 976 45.63 -1.68 -7.46
CA GLY A 976 45.08 -2.90 -8.00
C GLY A 976 46.04 -4.07 -8.01
N THR A 977 45.63 -5.13 -8.69
CA THR A 977 46.46 -6.33 -8.84
C THR A 977 46.37 -6.83 -10.28
N ARG A 978 47.53 -7.19 -10.85
CA ARG A 978 47.63 -7.90 -12.10
C ARG A 978 48.10 -9.33 -11.83
N VAL A 979 47.37 -10.32 -12.34
CA VAL A 979 47.72 -11.74 -12.25
C VAL A 979 47.92 -12.26 -13.68
N GLU A 980 49.07 -12.80 -13.93
CA GLU A 980 49.39 -13.45 -15.22
C GLU A 980 49.44 -14.97 -15.02
N ILE A 981 48.68 -15.68 -15.83
CA ILE A 981 48.51 -17.12 -15.77
C ILE A 981 48.93 -17.71 -17.11
N LEU A 982 49.88 -18.61 -17.07
CA LEU A 982 50.32 -19.35 -18.26
C LEU A 982 49.55 -20.68 -18.31
N ILE A 983 48.66 -20.79 -19.29
CA ILE A 983 47.78 -21.94 -19.47
C ILE A 983 48.26 -22.75 -20.65
N PRO A 984 48.63 -24.03 -20.45
CA PRO A 984 49.07 -24.87 -21.56
C PRO A 984 47.89 -25.14 -22.51
N ILE A 985 48.11 -25.04 -23.80
CA ILE A 985 47.15 -25.44 -24.81
C ILE A 985 47.25 -26.95 -24.98
N LEU A 986 46.16 -27.64 -24.76
CA LEU A 986 46.08 -29.09 -24.86
C LEU A 986 45.46 -29.47 -26.22
N ASN A 987 46.27 -30.12 -27.10
CA ASN A 987 45.81 -30.54 -28.40
C ASN A 987 45.02 -31.85 -28.34
#